data_565c9977b83333c6480f9554634e7438
#
_entry.id   565c9977b83333c6480f9554634e7438
#
_cell.length_a   1.000
_cell.length_b   1.000
_cell.length_c   1.000
_cell.angle_alpha   90.00
_cell.angle_beta   90.00
_cell.angle_gamma   90.00
#
_symmetry.space_group_name_H-M   'P 1'
#
loop_
_entity.id
_entity.type
_entity.pdbx_description
1 polymer ?
#
loop_
_entity_poly.entity_id
_entity_poly.type
_entity_poly.pdbx_seq_one_letter_code
_entity_poly.pdbx_strand_id
1 'polypeptide(L)'
;MSNVEILAPAGSLDGLYASFQMGADAVYVGTSRFGARAFAKNPSVDELKEALVYAHMHDKKIYLTVNTLLSDRELENDLFPLIAPLYEAGLDACIVQDVGVLSFLHENFPQMDLHASTQMTILSGDEAELYRNYGVTRFVPARECTIEEIRAMRAQTDLEIEVFVHGALCYCYSGQCLMSEEIGDRSGNRGMCAQPCRLPFTSAYGNGHLFSTKDMCTLVHIPELVDAGIDSFKIEGRMKKKEYSAYLSSLYRHYVDVYESEGKETFQALVQNKESRLWKDIRRSKDIYNRGGFCAGYLFETDKKNIMYPKKNGHFGTCVGTVLKASKGQAVFRVKVALHYQDILEFRLEDDTKAYEYTVKNEAAPGDVVTCNVKRGSTIFKGQKVYRTKNAALLSWIDEKIETIDDKISLKGKMTAKIGKPIALKLQGLSHEVTVFGEPLQRAVNRPVTKDEIEKRIRKMGNTNYRLTDFSITLEEDSFVPMGEIAKLKREALAAFEREAVSGRSVGEQKPHKKKELLVWQNASILKVSTMEQLRTAVETDENDVWIELPLALFAKEEDEVIKLLQNRPVILSFPRIMKAGAEEKWRTLINRLFVGAVVINSHRALLVAKKRFKDCPWIAAETFYHENERAKEVLAEFGICQAIKRGYGRKEVMVTKGCLKRTLDRCDGKRERILVSGGKGDKFYVVNNCDFCYNTIYTKNGEKKPEFDKPAWHHFTWETADEMRKVLKTWNLL
;
A
#
# COMPACT_ATOMS: atom_id res chain seq x y z
N MET A 1 8.03 9.94 -23.69
CA MET A 1 8.02 9.56 -22.25
C MET A 1 7.13 8.36 -22.11
N SER A 2 7.44 7.45 -21.21
CA SER A 2 6.57 6.31 -20.90
C SER A 2 5.20 6.78 -20.42
N ASN A 3 4.15 6.08 -20.80
CA ASN A 3 2.80 6.34 -20.33
C ASN A 3 2.53 5.77 -18.93
N VAL A 4 3.43 4.94 -18.40
CA VAL A 4 3.28 4.26 -17.11
C VAL A 4 4.25 4.82 -16.07
N GLU A 5 3.72 5.30 -14.96
CA GLU A 5 4.49 5.77 -13.81
C GLU A 5 5.08 4.61 -13.02
N ILE A 6 6.35 4.66 -12.65
CA ILE A 6 6.98 3.76 -11.67
C ILE A 6 6.95 4.44 -10.30
N LEU A 7 6.11 3.94 -9.40
CA LEU A 7 5.92 4.49 -8.06
C LEU A 7 6.70 3.66 -7.02
N ALA A 8 7.79 4.23 -6.52
CA ALA A 8 8.70 3.57 -5.58
C ALA A 8 8.37 3.85 -4.11
N PRO A 9 8.65 2.91 -3.18
CA PRO A 9 8.51 3.13 -1.75
C PRO A 9 9.74 3.85 -1.18
N ALA A 10 9.55 4.87 -0.33
CA ALA A 10 10.60 5.40 0.50
C ALA A 10 10.29 5.26 1.99
N GLY A 11 11.20 4.62 2.72
CA GLY A 11 11.17 4.50 4.18
C GLY A 11 12.19 5.41 4.86
N SER A 12 12.97 6.16 4.07
CA SER A 12 13.96 7.17 4.49
C SER A 12 14.24 8.13 3.34
N LEU A 13 14.86 9.26 3.64
CA LEU A 13 15.27 10.24 2.65
C LEU A 13 16.28 9.66 1.64
N ASP A 14 17.28 8.90 2.11
CA ASP A 14 18.24 8.20 1.23
C ASP A 14 17.54 7.27 0.23
N GLY A 15 16.49 6.55 0.70
CA GLY A 15 15.71 5.67 -0.14
C GLY A 15 14.88 6.42 -1.19
N LEU A 16 14.43 7.63 -0.87
CA LEU A 16 13.71 8.52 -1.77
C LEU A 16 14.62 8.94 -2.94
N TYR A 17 15.78 9.53 -2.64
CA TYR A 17 16.72 9.99 -3.66
C TYR A 17 17.24 8.82 -4.51
N ALA A 18 17.65 7.73 -3.87
CA ALA A 18 18.13 6.54 -4.58
C ALA A 18 17.06 5.95 -5.54
N SER A 19 15.78 6.02 -5.18
CA SER A 19 14.69 5.56 -6.06
C SER A 19 14.56 6.44 -7.29
N PHE A 20 14.61 7.77 -7.14
CA PHE A 20 14.57 8.71 -8.27
C PHE A 20 15.76 8.55 -9.20
N GLN A 21 16.99 8.50 -8.64
CA GLN A 21 18.23 8.28 -9.40
C GLN A 21 18.19 6.98 -10.21
N MET A 22 17.53 5.96 -9.70
CA MET A 22 17.43 4.64 -10.32
C MET A 22 16.14 4.44 -11.14
N GLY A 23 15.44 5.53 -11.52
CA GLY A 23 14.40 5.51 -12.55
C GLY A 23 12.95 5.46 -12.05
N ALA A 24 12.69 5.73 -10.77
CA ALA A 24 11.34 6.00 -10.31
C ALA A 24 10.83 7.35 -10.87
N ASP A 25 9.55 7.42 -11.24
CA ASP A 25 8.88 8.65 -11.68
C ASP A 25 8.22 9.35 -10.49
N ALA A 26 7.75 8.57 -9.54
CA ALA A 26 7.19 9.05 -8.30
C ALA A 26 7.64 8.22 -7.11
N VAL A 27 7.62 8.82 -5.92
CA VAL A 27 7.93 8.15 -4.65
C VAL A 27 6.81 8.38 -3.66
N TYR A 28 6.34 7.31 -3.00
CA TYR A 28 5.42 7.46 -1.88
C TYR A 28 6.15 7.32 -0.54
N VAL A 29 5.92 8.27 0.34
CA VAL A 29 6.59 8.41 1.63
C VAL A 29 5.55 8.66 2.73
N GLY A 30 5.91 8.49 3.98
CA GLY A 30 5.10 8.89 5.14
C GLY A 30 5.87 9.79 6.05
N THR A 31 5.16 10.43 6.95
CA THR A 31 5.73 11.09 8.14
C THR A 31 5.68 10.13 9.33
N SER A 32 6.10 10.60 10.49
CA SER A 32 5.97 9.86 11.76
C SER A 32 4.52 9.65 12.20
N ARG A 33 3.55 10.38 11.59
CA ARG A 33 2.12 10.33 11.90
C ARG A 33 1.31 9.95 10.67
N PHE A 34 0.13 9.35 10.85
CA PHE A 34 -0.93 9.09 9.87
C PHE A 34 -0.59 8.16 8.71
N GLY A 35 0.63 7.61 8.66
CA GLY A 35 1.04 6.67 7.62
C GLY A 35 0.98 5.21 8.08
N ALA A 36 0.62 4.28 7.17
CA ALA A 36 0.52 2.83 7.46
C ALA A 36 1.86 2.14 7.82
N ARG A 37 2.96 2.87 7.98
CA ARG A 37 4.29 2.37 8.37
C ARG A 37 4.95 3.33 9.36
N ALA A 38 4.35 3.48 10.55
CA ALA A 38 4.82 4.38 11.61
C ALA A 38 6.27 4.11 12.07
N PHE A 39 6.75 2.87 11.94
CA PHE A 39 8.10 2.47 12.35
C PHE A 39 9.18 2.62 11.26
N ALA A 40 8.89 3.19 10.09
CA ALA A 40 9.90 3.55 9.10
C ALA A 40 10.71 4.76 9.61
N LYS A 41 11.91 4.99 9.05
CA LYS A 41 12.71 6.20 9.29
C LYS A 41 12.14 7.38 8.48
N ASN A 42 10.87 7.67 8.74
CA ASN A 42 10.16 8.68 7.96
C ASN A 42 10.87 10.05 8.06
N PRO A 43 10.98 10.80 6.94
CA PRO A 43 11.53 12.16 6.94
C PRO A 43 10.69 13.13 7.77
N SER A 44 11.32 14.20 8.26
CA SER A 44 10.66 15.37 8.84
C SER A 44 9.93 16.18 7.75
N VAL A 45 9.10 17.14 8.18
CA VAL A 45 8.41 18.06 7.26
C VAL A 45 9.43 18.89 6.46
N ASP A 46 10.48 19.41 7.11
CA ASP A 46 11.49 20.23 6.44
C ASP A 46 12.32 19.43 5.43
N GLU A 47 12.73 18.20 5.79
CA GLU A 47 13.38 17.28 4.84
C GLU A 47 12.49 16.95 3.64
N LEU A 48 11.17 16.83 3.84
CA LEU A 48 10.22 16.60 2.75
C LEU A 48 10.06 17.82 1.85
N LYS A 49 10.12 19.06 2.39
CA LYS A 49 10.10 20.28 1.58
C LYS A 49 11.31 20.35 0.65
N GLU A 50 12.52 20.04 1.17
CA GLU A 50 13.74 19.97 0.37
C GLU A 50 13.64 18.86 -0.69
N ALA A 51 13.07 17.70 -0.34
CA ALA A 51 12.88 16.61 -1.27
C ALA A 51 11.85 16.94 -2.37
N LEU A 52 10.80 17.73 -2.08
CA LEU A 52 9.84 18.22 -3.08
C LEU A 52 10.52 19.14 -4.10
N VAL A 53 11.35 20.09 -3.65
CA VAL A 53 12.15 20.92 -4.56
C VAL A 53 13.01 20.04 -5.47
N TYR A 54 13.75 19.09 -4.89
CA TYR A 54 14.58 18.16 -5.66
C TYR A 54 13.73 17.36 -6.68
N ALA A 55 12.60 16.80 -6.26
CA ALA A 55 11.72 16.00 -7.12
C ALA A 55 11.21 16.82 -8.31
N HIS A 56 10.63 18.01 -8.07
CA HIS A 56 10.10 18.86 -9.11
C HIS A 56 11.18 19.34 -10.10
N MET A 57 12.38 19.62 -9.59
CA MET A 57 13.53 19.97 -10.43
C MET A 57 13.98 18.82 -11.36
N HIS A 58 13.56 17.58 -11.09
CA HIS A 58 13.85 16.41 -11.90
C HIS A 58 12.60 15.86 -12.64
N ASP A 59 11.51 16.64 -12.67
CA ASP A 59 10.21 16.20 -13.22
C ASP A 59 9.69 14.92 -12.56
N LYS A 60 9.84 14.86 -11.22
CA LYS A 60 9.42 13.74 -10.36
C LYS A 60 8.37 14.19 -9.36
N LYS A 61 7.63 13.22 -8.79
CA LYS A 61 6.51 13.47 -7.87
C LYS A 61 6.71 12.79 -6.52
N ILE A 62 6.18 13.41 -5.47
CA ILE A 62 6.16 12.84 -4.12
C ILE A 62 4.72 12.75 -3.63
N TYR A 63 4.31 11.54 -3.21
CA TYR A 63 2.98 11.27 -2.65
C TYR A 63 3.08 10.96 -1.16
N LEU A 64 2.34 11.71 -0.34
CA LEU A 64 2.33 11.51 1.10
C LEU A 64 1.26 10.48 1.49
N THR A 65 1.65 9.49 2.31
CA THR A 65 0.66 8.55 2.85
C THR A 65 -0.02 9.11 4.09
N VAL A 66 -1.32 9.38 4.01
CA VAL A 66 -2.26 9.70 5.10
C VAL A 66 -3.31 8.57 5.13
N ASN A 67 -2.83 7.33 5.17
CA ASN A 67 -3.66 6.14 4.94
C ASN A 67 -3.89 5.31 6.20
N THR A 68 -4.20 5.98 7.28
CA THR A 68 -4.72 5.42 8.54
C THR A 68 -6.07 6.02 8.87
N LEU A 69 -6.85 5.34 9.71
CA LEU A 69 -8.08 5.91 10.26
C LEU A 69 -7.72 6.94 11.33
N LEU A 70 -8.36 8.10 11.32
CA LEU A 70 -8.10 9.18 12.24
C LEU A 70 -9.28 9.38 13.21
N SER A 71 -8.96 9.76 14.45
CA SER A 71 -9.96 10.27 15.40
C SER A 71 -10.30 11.72 15.07
N ASP A 72 -11.45 12.22 15.59
CA ASP A 72 -11.85 13.62 15.45
C ASP A 72 -10.75 14.60 15.90
N ARG A 73 -10.10 14.32 17.03
CA ARG A 73 -9.01 15.15 17.55
C ARG A 73 -7.84 15.25 16.58
N GLU A 74 -7.40 14.12 16.01
CA GLU A 74 -6.28 14.08 15.08
C GLU A 74 -6.61 14.79 13.77
N LEU A 75 -7.83 14.61 13.29
CA LEU A 75 -8.29 15.21 12.06
C LEU A 75 -8.42 16.74 12.20
N GLU A 76 -9.00 17.22 13.29
CA GLU A 76 -9.26 18.64 13.49
C GLU A 76 -8.02 19.44 13.94
N ASN A 77 -7.13 18.84 14.75
CA ASN A 77 -6.03 19.58 15.37
C ASN A 77 -4.65 19.28 14.77
N ASP A 78 -4.44 18.08 14.26
CA ASP A 78 -3.08 17.62 13.91
C ASP A 78 -2.86 17.52 12.40
N LEU A 79 -3.90 17.29 11.59
CA LEU A 79 -3.75 17.03 10.16
C LEU A 79 -3.41 18.30 9.37
N PHE A 80 -4.13 19.42 9.63
CA PHE A 80 -3.88 20.68 8.92
C PHE A 80 -2.46 21.20 9.10
N PRO A 81 -1.91 21.31 10.33
CA PRO A 81 -0.54 21.77 10.54
C PRO A 81 0.53 20.88 9.90
N LEU A 82 0.24 19.59 9.68
CA LEU A 82 1.13 18.68 8.99
C LEU A 82 1.13 18.92 7.47
N ILE A 83 -0.05 19.08 6.88
CA ILE A 83 -0.22 19.11 5.42
C ILE A 83 0.05 20.51 4.86
N ALA A 84 -0.37 21.57 5.53
CA ALA A 84 -0.26 22.94 5.03
C ALA A 84 1.15 23.33 4.53
N PRO A 85 2.23 23.13 5.33
CA PRO A 85 3.58 23.47 4.87
C PRO A 85 4.08 22.61 3.70
N LEU A 86 3.61 21.37 3.57
CA LEU A 86 3.94 20.50 2.44
C LEU A 86 3.15 20.86 1.19
N TYR A 87 1.89 21.24 1.36
CA TYR A 87 1.04 21.74 0.27
C TYR A 87 1.62 23.01 -0.35
N GLU A 88 2.06 23.98 0.49
CA GLU A 88 2.74 25.19 0.03
C GLU A 88 4.06 24.88 -0.68
N ALA A 89 4.77 23.83 -0.23
CA ALA A 89 5.98 23.34 -0.88
C ALA A 89 5.70 22.51 -2.16
N GLY A 90 4.42 22.40 -2.57
CA GLY A 90 4.04 21.73 -3.83
C GLY A 90 3.76 20.23 -3.72
N LEU A 91 3.46 19.68 -2.54
CA LEU A 91 3.12 18.25 -2.38
C LEU A 91 2.13 17.80 -3.47
N ASP A 92 2.51 16.78 -4.25
CA ASP A 92 1.75 16.39 -5.44
C ASP A 92 0.43 15.72 -5.08
N ALA A 93 0.44 14.76 -4.17
CA ALA A 93 -0.77 14.05 -3.76
C ALA A 93 -0.72 13.49 -2.34
N CYS A 94 -1.90 13.21 -1.78
CA CYS A 94 -2.07 12.38 -0.58
C CYS A 94 -2.74 11.05 -0.89
N ILE A 95 -2.19 9.94 -0.37
CA ILE A 95 -2.78 8.60 -0.45
C ILE A 95 -3.60 8.37 0.81
N VAL A 96 -4.93 8.23 0.69
CA VAL A 96 -5.89 8.31 1.79
C VAL A 96 -6.75 7.05 1.91
N GLN A 97 -7.02 6.62 3.16
CA GLN A 97 -7.95 5.52 3.46
C GLN A 97 -9.27 6.03 4.04
N ASP A 98 -9.22 7.01 4.95
CA ASP A 98 -10.34 7.51 5.73
C ASP A 98 -11.16 8.51 4.90
N VAL A 99 -12.46 8.25 4.75
CA VAL A 99 -13.33 9.12 3.96
C VAL A 99 -13.53 10.51 4.59
N GLY A 100 -13.42 10.62 5.92
CA GLY A 100 -13.43 11.91 6.61
C GLY A 100 -12.15 12.71 6.32
N VAL A 101 -11.01 12.02 6.20
CA VAL A 101 -9.74 12.63 5.76
C VAL A 101 -9.84 13.08 4.29
N LEU A 102 -10.46 12.29 3.40
CA LEU A 102 -10.70 12.71 2.02
C LEU A 102 -11.49 14.02 1.96
N SER A 103 -12.62 14.08 2.68
CA SER A 103 -13.46 15.28 2.76
C SER A 103 -12.68 16.48 3.29
N PHE A 104 -11.91 16.29 4.38
CA PHE A 104 -11.09 17.33 4.99
C PHE A 104 -10.03 17.89 4.02
N LEU A 105 -9.29 17.01 3.35
CA LEU A 105 -8.22 17.41 2.44
C LEU A 105 -8.76 18.10 1.20
N HIS A 106 -9.84 17.59 0.63
CA HIS A 106 -10.51 18.22 -0.52
C HIS A 106 -11.00 19.63 -0.20
N GLU A 107 -11.55 19.82 1.00
CA GLU A 107 -12.06 21.12 1.43
C GLU A 107 -10.96 22.16 1.67
N ASN A 108 -9.85 21.75 2.33
CA ASN A 108 -8.78 22.66 2.75
C ASN A 108 -7.64 22.81 1.73
N PHE A 109 -7.43 21.82 0.85
CA PHE A 109 -6.31 21.76 -0.11
C PHE A 109 -6.80 21.39 -1.53
N PRO A 110 -7.63 22.22 -2.17
CA PRO A 110 -8.37 21.85 -3.38
C PRO A 110 -7.51 21.60 -4.63
N GLN A 111 -6.24 22.02 -4.64
CA GLN A 111 -5.32 21.83 -5.77
C GLN A 111 -4.40 20.61 -5.59
N MET A 112 -4.59 19.83 -4.52
CA MET A 112 -3.80 18.64 -4.25
C MET A 112 -4.56 17.41 -4.74
N ASP A 113 -3.89 16.55 -5.47
CA ASP A 113 -4.47 15.27 -5.89
C ASP A 113 -4.70 14.34 -4.70
N LEU A 114 -5.80 13.61 -4.72
CA LEU A 114 -6.15 12.62 -3.71
C LEU A 114 -6.21 11.23 -4.33
N HIS A 115 -5.41 10.32 -3.79
CA HIS A 115 -5.35 8.94 -4.24
C HIS A 115 -6.06 8.03 -3.23
N ALA A 116 -7.13 7.36 -3.66
CA ALA A 116 -7.83 6.39 -2.83
C ALA A 116 -6.94 5.16 -2.58
N SER A 117 -6.55 4.96 -1.32
CA SER A 117 -5.65 3.87 -0.92
C SER A 117 -6.26 2.49 -1.18
N THR A 118 -5.42 1.48 -1.46
CA THR A 118 -5.84 0.07 -1.48
C THR A 118 -6.54 -0.37 -0.18
N GLN A 119 -6.31 0.34 0.93
CA GLN A 119 -6.95 0.09 2.22
C GLN A 119 -8.45 0.46 2.24
N MET A 120 -8.94 1.20 1.26
CA MET A 120 -10.38 1.42 1.04
C MET A 120 -11.10 0.19 0.49
N THR A 121 -10.37 -0.83 0.01
CA THR A 121 -10.92 -2.09 -0.51
C THR A 121 -11.84 -1.89 -1.73
N ILE A 122 -11.42 -1.07 -2.69
CA ILE A 122 -12.15 -0.83 -3.93
C ILE A 122 -11.98 -2.05 -4.86
N LEU A 123 -13.09 -2.59 -5.36
CA LEU A 123 -13.13 -3.82 -6.17
C LEU A 123 -13.62 -3.59 -7.61
N SER A 124 -14.01 -2.36 -7.97
CA SER A 124 -14.52 -2.02 -9.31
C SER A 124 -14.43 -0.51 -9.58
N GLY A 125 -14.50 -0.09 -10.84
CA GLY A 125 -14.42 1.31 -11.23
C GLY A 125 -15.59 2.14 -10.72
N ASP A 126 -16.81 1.61 -10.76
CA ASP A 126 -18.00 2.28 -10.24
C ASP A 126 -17.96 2.49 -8.71
N GLU A 127 -17.21 1.67 -7.96
CA GLU A 127 -16.94 1.90 -6.55
C GLU A 127 -15.96 3.07 -6.34
N ALA A 128 -14.95 3.21 -7.21
CA ALA A 128 -14.02 4.34 -7.16
C ALA A 128 -14.72 5.67 -7.47
N GLU A 129 -15.67 5.68 -8.39
CA GLU A 129 -16.46 6.84 -8.78
C GLU A 129 -17.27 7.47 -7.63
N LEU A 130 -17.58 6.72 -6.57
CA LEU A 130 -18.22 7.26 -5.37
C LEU A 130 -17.42 8.42 -4.74
N TYR A 131 -16.12 8.45 -4.96
CA TYR A 131 -15.19 9.39 -4.33
C TYR A 131 -14.68 10.51 -5.25
N ARG A 132 -15.10 10.52 -6.52
CA ARG A 132 -14.71 11.59 -7.47
C ARG A 132 -15.06 12.98 -6.97
N ASN A 133 -16.23 13.15 -6.40
CA ASN A 133 -16.68 14.44 -5.86
C ASN A 133 -15.94 14.89 -4.59
N TYR A 134 -15.12 14.00 -4.01
CA TYR A 134 -14.21 14.30 -2.90
C TYR A 134 -12.77 14.49 -3.37
N GLY A 135 -12.57 14.82 -4.65
CA GLY A 135 -11.26 15.14 -5.23
C GLY A 135 -10.37 13.95 -5.53
N VAL A 136 -10.90 12.71 -5.52
CA VAL A 136 -10.12 11.54 -5.89
C VAL A 136 -9.85 11.55 -7.39
N THR A 137 -8.56 11.55 -7.77
CA THR A 137 -8.06 11.51 -9.14
C THR A 137 -7.50 10.14 -9.52
N ARG A 138 -7.05 9.36 -8.51
CA ARG A 138 -6.45 8.03 -8.66
C ARG A 138 -6.96 7.08 -7.58
N PHE A 139 -7.12 5.81 -7.92
CA PHE A 139 -7.40 4.78 -6.93
C PHE A 139 -6.49 3.56 -7.06
N VAL A 140 -6.26 2.88 -5.93
CA VAL A 140 -5.49 1.65 -5.84
C VAL A 140 -6.44 0.50 -5.56
N PRO A 141 -6.79 -0.33 -6.55
CA PRO A 141 -7.66 -1.49 -6.33
C PRO A 141 -7.15 -2.41 -5.23
N ALA A 142 -8.06 -3.17 -4.65
CA ALA A 142 -7.67 -4.23 -3.73
C ALA A 142 -6.70 -5.21 -4.44
N ARG A 143 -5.63 -5.63 -3.75
CA ARG A 143 -4.60 -6.54 -4.29
C ARG A 143 -5.14 -7.91 -4.69
N GLU A 144 -6.37 -8.19 -4.31
CA GLU A 144 -7.11 -9.42 -4.60
C GLU A 144 -7.79 -9.40 -5.97
N CYS A 145 -7.79 -8.29 -6.70
CA CYS A 145 -8.33 -8.18 -8.05
C CYS A 145 -7.48 -8.95 -9.05
N THR A 146 -8.13 -9.50 -10.08
CA THR A 146 -7.45 -10.14 -11.23
C THR A 146 -7.22 -9.12 -12.35
N ILE A 147 -6.39 -9.45 -13.34
CA ILE A 147 -6.12 -8.56 -14.47
C ILE A 147 -7.39 -8.29 -15.29
N GLU A 148 -8.30 -9.28 -15.39
CA GLU A 148 -9.59 -9.11 -16.07
C GLU A 148 -10.49 -8.11 -15.32
N GLU A 149 -10.47 -8.15 -13.97
CA GLU A 149 -11.18 -7.17 -13.15
C GLU A 149 -10.60 -5.77 -13.30
N ILE A 150 -9.25 -5.63 -13.41
CA ILE A 150 -8.60 -4.33 -13.69
C ILE A 150 -9.01 -3.80 -15.07
N ARG A 151 -9.03 -4.63 -16.11
CA ARG A 151 -9.53 -4.21 -17.44
C ARG A 151 -10.98 -3.75 -17.39
N ALA A 152 -11.81 -4.46 -16.63
CA ALA A 152 -13.21 -4.07 -16.42
C ALA A 152 -13.33 -2.72 -15.67
N MET A 153 -12.45 -2.43 -14.70
CA MET A 153 -12.38 -1.14 -14.03
C MET A 153 -12.02 -0.02 -15.01
N ARG A 154 -11.00 -0.22 -15.86
CA ARG A 154 -10.61 0.77 -16.88
C ARG A 154 -11.77 1.12 -17.82
N ALA A 155 -12.63 0.17 -18.14
CA ALA A 155 -13.81 0.40 -18.97
C ALA A 155 -14.94 1.16 -18.24
N GLN A 156 -14.90 1.27 -16.91
CA GLN A 156 -15.94 1.90 -16.07
C GLN A 156 -15.57 3.32 -15.64
N THR A 157 -14.30 3.70 -15.66
CA THR A 157 -13.83 4.99 -15.13
C THR A 157 -12.61 5.49 -15.90
N ASP A 158 -12.45 6.81 -15.95
CA ASP A 158 -11.26 7.50 -16.44
C ASP A 158 -10.31 7.94 -15.30
N LEU A 159 -10.65 7.65 -14.03
CA LEU A 159 -9.74 7.83 -12.90
C LEU A 159 -8.46 7.02 -13.13
N GLU A 160 -7.32 7.54 -12.70
CA GLU A 160 -6.07 6.80 -12.79
C GLU A 160 -6.10 5.53 -11.93
N ILE A 161 -5.57 4.43 -12.48
CA ILE A 161 -5.48 3.12 -11.83
C ILE A 161 -4.03 2.85 -11.44
N GLU A 162 -3.77 2.70 -10.15
CA GLU A 162 -2.47 2.33 -9.59
C GLU A 162 -2.50 0.90 -9.08
N VAL A 163 -1.58 0.04 -9.51
CA VAL A 163 -1.56 -1.38 -9.14
C VAL A 163 -0.22 -1.77 -8.52
N PHE A 164 -0.25 -2.56 -7.44
CA PHE A 164 0.96 -3.16 -6.91
C PHE A 164 1.52 -4.20 -7.88
N VAL A 165 2.83 -4.08 -8.19
CA VAL A 165 3.52 -4.97 -9.13
C VAL A 165 4.64 -5.79 -8.50
N HIS A 166 5.16 -5.37 -7.32
CA HIS A 166 6.26 -6.07 -6.64
C HIS A 166 6.14 -5.96 -5.12
N GLY A 167 6.65 -6.97 -4.41
CA GLY A 167 6.86 -6.95 -2.97
C GLY A 167 5.81 -7.71 -2.17
N ALA A 168 5.65 -7.35 -0.90
CA ALA A 168 4.84 -8.11 0.04
C ALA A 168 3.35 -8.10 -0.29
N LEU A 169 2.74 -9.29 -0.35
CA LEU A 169 1.29 -9.45 -0.37
C LEU A 169 0.73 -9.49 1.06
N CYS A 170 -0.43 -8.88 1.25
CA CYS A 170 -1.23 -9.06 2.46
C CYS A 170 -2.05 -10.35 2.33
N TYR A 171 -2.25 -11.06 3.44
CA TYR A 171 -3.17 -12.21 3.47
C TYR A 171 -4.64 -11.78 3.51
N CYS A 172 -4.91 -10.67 4.19
CA CYS A 172 -6.23 -10.05 4.30
C CYS A 172 -6.53 -9.17 3.07
N TYR A 173 -7.80 -9.00 2.72
CA TYR A 173 -8.20 -7.85 1.91
C TYR A 173 -7.65 -6.58 2.57
N SER A 174 -6.96 -5.77 1.79
CA SER A 174 -6.24 -4.58 2.30
C SER A 174 -7.21 -3.65 3.02
N GLY A 175 -6.82 -3.17 4.22
CA GLY A 175 -7.68 -2.34 5.08
C GLY A 175 -8.64 -3.11 6.01
N GLN A 176 -8.86 -4.41 5.77
CA GLN A 176 -9.87 -5.21 6.47
C GLN A 176 -9.29 -6.13 7.57
N CYS A 177 -8.14 -5.75 8.17
CA CYS A 177 -7.45 -6.58 9.15
C CYS A 177 -7.35 -5.90 10.53
N LEU A 178 -7.96 -6.50 11.54
CA LEU A 178 -7.88 -6.12 12.95
C LEU A 178 -7.06 -7.14 13.79
N MET A 179 -6.51 -8.20 13.16
CA MET A 179 -5.80 -9.27 13.88
C MET A 179 -4.55 -8.77 14.62
N SER A 180 -3.87 -7.73 14.12
CA SER A 180 -2.68 -7.19 14.78
C SER A 180 -3.03 -6.40 16.04
N GLU A 181 -4.18 -5.77 16.06
CA GLU A 181 -4.76 -5.11 17.24
C GLU A 181 -5.17 -6.15 18.29
N GLU A 182 -5.87 -7.20 17.86
CA GLU A 182 -6.36 -8.28 18.72
C GLU A 182 -5.24 -9.07 19.42
N ILE A 183 -4.10 -9.33 18.75
CA ILE A 183 -2.99 -10.10 19.31
C ILE A 183 -2.05 -9.24 20.17
N GLY A 184 -1.94 -7.95 19.92
CA GLY A 184 -0.89 -7.14 20.57
C GLY A 184 -1.13 -5.65 20.59
N ASP A 185 -2.38 -5.20 20.60
CA ASP A 185 -2.79 -3.78 20.68
C ASP A 185 -2.12 -2.87 19.67
N ARG A 186 -1.79 -3.43 18.47
CA ARG A 186 -1.09 -2.75 17.39
C ARG A 186 -1.95 -2.72 16.14
N SER A 187 -2.83 -1.72 16.03
CA SER A 187 -3.77 -1.63 14.91
C SER A 187 -3.06 -1.46 13.57
N GLY A 188 -3.37 -2.35 12.61
CA GLY A 188 -2.90 -2.25 11.23
C GLY A 188 -3.45 -1.01 10.52
N ASN A 189 -4.68 -0.61 10.84
CA ASN A 189 -5.33 0.59 10.31
C ASN A 189 -4.83 1.89 10.95
N ARG A 190 -3.95 1.77 11.96
CA ARG A 190 -3.23 2.87 12.63
C ARG A 190 -1.72 2.84 12.33
N GLY A 191 -1.30 2.12 11.29
CA GLY A 191 0.08 2.05 10.84
C GLY A 191 1.02 1.17 11.66
N MET A 192 0.51 0.41 12.62
CA MET A 192 1.32 -0.34 13.59
C MET A 192 1.29 -1.86 13.38
N CYS A 193 0.91 -2.35 12.21
CA CYS A 193 0.79 -3.77 11.93
C CYS A 193 2.05 -4.56 12.28
N ALA A 194 1.91 -5.53 13.21
CA ALA A 194 2.98 -6.44 13.63
C ALA A 194 3.13 -7.68 12.73
N GLN A 195 2.38 -7.74 11.62
CA GLN A 195 2.33 -8.87 10.68
C GLN A 195 1.96 -10.21 11.36
N PRO A 196 0.88 -10.32 12.16
CA PRO A 196 0.52 -11.56 12.82
C PRO A 196 0.22 -12.71 11.85
N CYS A 197 -0.18 -12.43 10.61
CA CYS A 197 -0.32 -13.42 9.54
C CYS A 197 0.98 -14.14 9.20
N ARG A 198 2.15 -13.64 9.66
CA ARG A 198 3.47 -14.27 9.48
C ARG A 198 3.90 -15.14 10.67
N LEU A 199 3.10 -15.18 11.74
CA LEU A 199 3.36 -16.05 12.88
C LEU A 199 2.97 -17.50 12.58
N PRO A 200 3.54 -18.49 13.30
CA PRO A 200 3.12 -19.87 13.18
C PRO A 200 1.78 -20.09 13.89
N PHE A 201 0.92 -20.88 13.23
CA PHE A 201 -0.37 -21.32 13.74
C PHE A 201 -0.50 -22.84 13.61
N THR A 202 -1.28 -23.45 14.50
CA THR A 202 -1.65 -24.86 14.47
C THR A 202 -3.16 -25.00 14.23
N SER A 203 -3.56 -25.94 13.40
CA SER A 203 -4.96 -26.30 13.13
C SER A 203 -5.11 -27.83 13.08
N ALA A 204 -6.34 -28.31 13.00
CA ALA A 204 -6.61 -29.74 12.78
C ALA A 204 -6.03 -30.28 11.46
N TYR A 205 -5.72 -29.42 10.50
CA TYR A 205 -5.22 -29.80 9.17
C TYR A 205 -3.69 -29.68 9.02
N GLY A 206 -3.01 -29.08 9.97
CA GLY A 206 -1.55 -28.90 9.96
C GLY A 206 -1.10 -27.67 10.73
N ASN A 207 0.21 -27.47 10.76
CA ASN A 207 0.89 -26.39 11.46
C ASN A 207 1.85 -25.64 10.53
N GLY A 208 2.31 -24.46 10.95
CA GLY A 208 3.27 -23.62 10.26
C GLY A 208 2.80 -22.18 10.11
N HIS A 209 3.40 -21.44 9.19
CA HIS A 209 3.04 -20.05 8.87
C HIS A 209 1.82 -20.02 7.94
N LEU A 210 0.67 -20.52 8.44
CA LEU A 210 -0.51 -20.88 7.65
C LEU A 210 -1.09 -19.72 6.84
N PHE A 211 -0.87 -18.49 7.27
CA PHE A 211 -1.36 -17.25 6.63
C PHE A 211 -0.24 -16.48 5.92
N SER A 212 0.97 -17.05 5.80
CA SER A 212 2.10 -16.40 5.17
C SER A 212 2.05 -16.49 3.65
N THR A 213 2.03 -15.36 2.97
CA THR A 213 2.09 -15.25 1.50
C THR A 213 3.53 -15.10 1.01
N LYS A 214 3.81 -15.53 -0.23
CA LYS A 214 5.01 -15.16 -0.98
C LYS A 214 5.01 -13.67 -1.30
N ASP A 215 6.14 -13.15 -1.73
CA ASP A 215 6.20 -11.82 -2.30
C ASP A 215 5.80 -11.87 -3.80
N MET A 216 5.21 -10.77 -4.27
CA MET A 216 4.80 -10.64 -5.67
C MET A 216 5.97 -10.19 -6.55
N CYS A 217 5.99 -10.64 -7.81
CA CYS A 217 6.83 -10.14 -8.87
C CYS A 217 6.12 -10.34 -10.20
N THR A 218 5.79 -9.27 -10.90
CA THR A 218 5.04 -9.29 -12.17
C THR A 218 5.89 -8.87 -13.38
N LEU A 219 7.22 -8.86 -13.27
CA LEU A 219 8.12 -8.44 -14.36
C LEU A 219 7.87 -9.18 -15.70
N VAL A 220 7.46 -10.44 -15.65
CA VAL A 220 7.13 -11.21 -16.85
C VAL A 220 5.78 -10.83 -17.47
N HIS A 221 4.96 -10.07 -16.76
CA HIS A 221 3.60 -9.66 -17.12
C HIS A 221 3.47 -8.17 -17.45
N ILE A 222 4.58 -7.48 -17.66
CA ILE A 222 4.55 -6.04 -18.00
C ILE A 222 3.66 -5.75 -19.20
N PRO A 223 3.70 -6.53 -20.32
CA PRO A 223 2.80 -6.30 -21.44
C PRO A 223 1.32 -6.33 -21.06
N GLU A 224 0.89 -7.33 -20.29
CA GLU A 224 -0.50 -7.48 -19.88
C GLU A 224 -0.96 -6.37 -18.93
N LEU A 225 -0.03 -5.84 -18.10
CA LEU A 225 -0.31 -4.73 -17.18
C LEU A 225 -0.46 -3.41 -17.95
N VAL A 226 0.44 -3.12 -18.87
CA VAL A 226 0.39 -1.92 -19.73
C VAL A 226 -0.85 -1.97 -20.64
N ASP A 227 -1.10 -3.10 -21.28
CA ASP A 227 -2.27 -3.32 -22.15
C ASP A 227 -3.61 -3.27 -21.39
N ALA A 228 -3.60 -3.42 -20.06
CA ALA A 228 -4.78 -3.25 -19.23
C ALA A 228 -5.12 -1.78 -18.91
N GLY A 229 -4.29 -0.83 -19.34
CA GLY A 229 -4.49 0.59 -19.12
C GLY A 229 -4.22 1.03 -17.66
N ILE A 230 -3.24 0.39 -17.01
CA ILE A 230 -2.78 0.78 -15.67
C ILE A 230 -1.84 1.98 -15.79
N ASP A 231 -2.11 3.05 -15.04
CA ASP A 231 -1.37 4.31 -15.12
C ASP A 231 -0.12 4.32 -14.24
N SER A 232 -0.13 3.57 -13.11
CA SER A 232 0.98 3.56 -12.16
C SER A 232 1.30 2.17 -11.62
N PHE A 233 2.58 1.79 -11.69
CA PHE A 233 3.14 0.53 -11.18
C PHE A 233 3.78 0.75 -9.81
N LYS A 234 3.09 0.32 -8.76
CA LYS A 234 3.52 0.52 -7.37
C LYS A 234 4.34 -0.63 -6.84
N ILE A 235 5.51 -0.30 -6.31
CA ILE A 235 6.39 -1.25 -5.60
C ILE A 235 6.10 -1.18 -4.10
N GLU A 236 5.78 -2.29 -3.43
CA GLU A 236 5.62 -2.35 -1.97
C GLU A 236 6.98 -2.51 -1.29
N GLY A 237 7.30 -1.67 -0.28
CA GLY A 237 8.59 -1.83 0.38
C GLY A 237 9.04 -0.73 1.34
N ARG A 238 8.18 0.11 1.90
CA ARG A 238 8.58 1.23 2.79
C ARG A 238 9.44 0.84 4.00
N MET A 239 9.41 -0.42 4.44
CA MET A 239 10.27 -0.93 5.51
C MET A 239 11.57 -1.58 5.00
N LYS A 240 11.87 -1.41 3.71
CA LYS A 240 13.08 -1.96 3.07
C LYS A 240 14.18 -0.90 3.00
N LYS A 241 15.42 -1.37 2.78
CA LYS A 241 16.58 -0.51 2.59
C LYS A 241 16.55 0.18 1.22
N LYS A 242 17.34 1.22 1.03
CA LYS A 242 17.46 2.00 -0.21
C LYS A 242 17.76 1.12 -1.44
N GLU A 243 18.63 0.10 -1.27
CA GLU A 243 19.04 -0.77 -2.37
C GLU A 243 17.87 -1.58 -2.95
N TYR A 244 16.86 -1.90 -2.12
CA TYR A 244 15.65 -2.58 -2.56
C TYR A 244 14.80 -1.69 -3.47
N SER A 245 14.46 -0.50 -3.02
CA SER A 245 13.62 0.42 -3.81
C SER A 245 14.34 0.89 -5.07
N ALA A 246 15.59 1.27 -4.98
CA ALA A 246 16.42 1.71 -6.10
C ALA A 246 16.53 0.62 -7.19
N TYR A 247 16.93 -0.61 -6.80
CA TYR A 247 17.10 -1.69 -7.77
C TYR A 247 15.79 -2.08 -8.46
N LEU A 248 14.71 -2.20 -7.70
CA LEU A 248 13.42 -2.56 -8.30
C LEU A 248 12.87 -1.45 -9.19
N SER A 249 13.05 -0.16 -8.84
CA SER A 249 12.67 0.96 -9.71
C SER A 249 13.38 0.85 -11.06
N SER A 250 14.71 0.60 -11.05
CA SER A 250 15.47 0.46 -12.29
C SER A 250 15.02 -0.73 -13.14
N LEU A 251 14.61 -1.84 -12.53
CA LEU A 251 14.12 -3.00 -13.28
C LEU A 251 12.76 -2.71 -13.93
N TYR A 252 11.79 -2.20 -13.17
CA TYR A 252 10.47 -1.93 -13.72
C TYR A 252 10.53 -0.85 -14.79
N ARG A 253 11.27 0.25 -14.57
CA ARG A 253 11.47 1.27 -15.60
C ARG A 253 12.10 0.69 -16.88
N HIS A 254 13.19 -0.05 -16.74
CA HIS A 254 13.86 -0.67 -17.86
C HIS A 254 12.93 -1.59 -18.69
N TYR A 255 12.17 -2.47 -18.05
CA TYR A 255 11.32 -3.41 -18.75
C TYR A 255 10.02 -2.80 -19.30
N VAL A 256 9.52 -1.72 -18.71
CA VAL A 256 8.46 -0.91 -19.30
C VAL A 256 8.98 -0.23 -20.55
N ASP A 257 10.16 0.41 -20.48
CA ASP A 257 10.78 1.08 -21.64
C ASP A 257 11.07 0.09 -22.80
N VAL A 258 11.56 -1.11 -22.48
CA VAL A 258 11.76 -2.18 -23.48
C VAL A 258 10.43 -2.54 -24.15
N TYR A 259 9.36 -2.73 -23.37
CA TYR A 259 8.05 -3.05 -23.93
C TYR A 259 7.50 -1.93 -24.82
N GLU A 260 7.59 -0.68 -24.38
CA GLU A 260 7.08 0.48 -25.11
C GLU A 260 7.89 0.79 -26.37
N SER A 261 9.22 0.58 -26.34
CA SER A 261 10.10 0.88 -27.49
C SER A 261 10.27 -0.27 -28.48
N GLU A 262 10.31 -1.51 -27.99
CA GLU A 262 10.61 -2.69 -28.81
C GLU A 262 9.38 -3.59 -29.08
N GLY A 263 8.29 -3.36 -28.38
CA GLY A 263 7.00 -4.01 -28.59
C GLY A 263 6.87 -5.39 -27.96
N LYS A 264 5.68 -5.95 -28.18
CA LYS A 264 5.20 -7.18 -27.53
C LYS A 264 6.01 -8.42 -27.90
N GLU A 265 6.38 -8.54 -29.18
CA GLU A 265 7.09 -9.73 -29.68
C GLU A 265 8.48 -9.85 -29.06
N THR A 266 9.23 -8.75 -29.04
CA THR A 266 10.56 -8.69 -28.41
C THR A 266 10.45 -9.04 -26.91
N PHE A 267 9.47 -8.47 -26.21
CA PHE A 267 9.29 -8.78 -24.79
C PHE A 267 8.92 -10.25 -24.55
N GLN A 268 8.06 -10.84 -25.39
CA GLN A 268 7.71 -12.26 -25.30
C GLN A 268 8.91 -13.17 -25.53
N ALA A 269 9.83 -12.81 -26.42
CA ALA A 269 11.08 -13.55 -26.61
C ALA A 269 11.95 -13.54 -25.33
N LEU A 270 12.01 -12.41 -24.59
CA LEU A 270 12.67 -12.34 -23.29
C LEU A 270 12.02 -13.26 -22.25
N VAL A 271 10.70 -13.36 -22.23
CA VAL A 271 9.95 -14.23 -21.29
C VAL A 271 10.16 -15.71 -21.62
N GLN A 272 10.16 -16.08 -22.89
CA GLN A 272 10.34 -17.46 -23.33
C GLN A 272 11.77 -17.98 -23.11
N ASN A 273 12.77 -17.14 -23.33
CA ASN A 273 14.17 -17.51 -23.09
C ASN A 273 14.52 -17.40 -21.59
N LYS A 274 14.57 -18.54 -20.88
CA LYS A 274 14.88 -18.60 -19.43
C LYS A 274 16.31 -18.15 -19.07
N GLU A 275 17.20 -18.00 -20.04
CA GLU A 275 18.55 -17.45 -19.89
C GLU A 275 18.66 -15.97 -20.28
N SER A 276 17.54 -15.34 -20.66
CA SER A 276 17.48 -13.92 -20.98
C SER A 276 17.90 -13.03 -19.78
N ARG A 277 18.17 -11.78 -20.06
CA ARG A 277 18.44 -10.76 -19.04
C ARG A 277 17.27 -10.65 -18.05
N LEU A 278 16.02 -10.69 -18.52
CA LEU A 278 14.82 -10.63 -17.67
C LEU A 278 14.85 -11.69 -16.55
N TRP A 279 15.11 -12.97 -16.90
CA TRP A 279 15.14 -14.03 -15.91
C TRP A 279 16.37 -13.95 -14.98
N LYS A 280 17.50 -13.42 -15.48
CA LYS A 280 18.68 -13.13 -14.64
C LYS A 280 18.36 -12.05 -13.62
N ASP A 281 17.68 -10.99 -14.02
CA ASP A 281 17.28 -9.88 -13.14
C ASP A 281 16.21 -10.32 -12.12
N ILE A 282 15.25 -11.16 -12.52
CA ILE A 282 14.30 -11.79 -11.57
C ILE A 282 15.05 -12.68 -10.56
N ARG A 283 16.07 -13.42 -10.96
CA ARG A 283 16.89 -14.19 -10.02
C ARG A 283 17.67 -13.30 -9.07
N ARG A 284 18.26 -12.19 -9.56
CA ARG A 284 18.96 -11.20 -8.74
C ARG A 284 18.04 -10.49 -7.74
N SER A 285 16.81 -10.16 -8.15
CA SER A 285 15.84 -9.53 -7.24
C SER A 285 15.46 -10.43 -6.05
N LYS A 286 15.55 -11.78 -6.20
CA LYS A 286 15.41 -12.70 -5.07
C LYS A 286 16.53 -12.59 -4.04
N ASP A 287 17.74 -12.21 -4.46
CA ASP A 287 18.85 -11.94 -3.54
C ASP A 287 18.66 -10.66 -2.74
N ILE A 288 17.95 -9.67 -3.30
CA ILE A 288 17.61 -8.45 -2.57
C ILE A 288 16.58 -8.74 -1.49
N TYR A 289 15.44 -9.33 -1.86
CA TYR A 289 14.43 -9.78 -0.89
C TYR A 289 13.34 -10.63 -1.53
N ASN A 290 12.96 -11.72 -0.88
CA ASN A 290 11.73 -12.47 -1.18
C ASN A 290 11.32 -13.32 0.03
N ARG A 291 10.02 -13.68 0.14
CA ARG A 291 9.48 -14.63 1.12
C ARG A 291 8.99 -15.87 0.40
N GLY A 292 9.72 -16.97 0.55
CA GLY A 292 9.34 -18.26 -0.06
C GLY A 292 9.37 -18.29 -1.59
N GLY A 293 10.08 -17.36 -2.23
CA GLY A 293 10.08 -17.12 -3.67
C GLY A 293 9.11 -16.03 -4.09
N PHE A 294 8.86 -15.95 -5.41
CA PHE A 294 7.90 -15.03 -5.99
C PHE A 294 6.65 -15.75 -6.50
N CYS A 295 5.54 -15.00 -6.56
CA CYS A 295 4.32 -15.35 -7.27
C CYS A 295 3.83 -14.13 -8.07
N ALA A 296 2.92 -14.33 -9.01
CA ALA A 296 2.33 -13.24 -9.79
C ALA A 296 1.15 -12.53 -9.08
N GLY A 297 0.92 -12.84 -7.80
CA GLY A 297 -0.20 -12.32 -7.03
C GLY A 297 -1.56 -12.76 -7.55
N TYR A 298 -2.62 -12.23 -6.98
CA TYR A 298 -3.98 -12.53 -7.45
C TYR A 298 -4.28 -11.98 -8.86
N LEU A 299 -3.42 -11.10 -9.37
CA LEU A 299 -3.54 -10.58 -10.74
C LEU A 299 -3.51 -11.70 -11.78
N PHE A 300 -2.60 -12.67 -11.62
CA PHE A 300 -2.37 -13.73 -12.61
C PHE A 300 -2.40 -15.15 -12.04
N GLU A 301 -2.34 -15.31 -10.69
CA GLU A 301 -2.39 -16.63 -10.10
C GLU A 301 -3.83 -17.18 -10.02
N THR A 302 -4.09 -18.22 -10.78
CA THR A 302 -5.38 -18.92 -10.77
C THR A 302 -5.51 -19.86 -9.57
N ASP A 303 -4.42 -20.50 -9.15
CA ASP A 303 -4.39 -21.32 -7.94
C ASP A 303 -3.88 -20.51 -6.74
N LYS A 304 -4.80 -20.21 -5.81
CA LYS A 304 -4.52 -19.46 -4.58
C LYS A 304 -3.43 -20.10 -3.69
N LYS A 305 -3.18 -21.41 -3.83
CA LYS A 305 -2.12 -22.11 -3.12
C LYS A 305 -0.74 -21.60 -3.52
N ASN A 306 -0.54 -21.23 -4.79
CA ASN A 306 0.73 -20.73 -5.29
C ASN A 306 1.16 -19.41 -4.64
N ILE A 307 0.19 -18.65 -4.09
CA ILE A 307 0.46 -17.40 -3.37
C ILE A 307 1.02 -17.67 -1.97
N MET A 308 0.75 -18.85 -1.39
CA MET A 308 1.08 -19.17 0.00
C MET A 308 2.46 -19.79 0.17
N TYR A 309 3.08 -19.51 1.33
CA TYR A 309 4.32 -20.17 1.76
C TYR A 309 4.31 -20.45 3.28
N PRO A 310 3.79 -21.61 3.72
CA PRO A 310 3.60 -21.91 5.14
C PRO A 310 4.85 -22.42 5.88
N LYS A 311 5.99 -22.67 5.20
CA LYS A 311 7.16 -23.31 5.82
C LYS A 311 8.04 -22.36 6.62
N LYS A 312 8.29 -21.15 6.10
CA LYS A 312 9.22 -20.19 6.72
C LYS A 312 8.70 -18.75 6.61
N ASN A 313 8.99 -17.96 7.62
CA ASN A 313 8.84 -16.52 7.61
C ASN A 313 10.18 -15.81 7.28
N GLY A 314 10.13 -14.58 6.77
CA GLY A 314 11.31 -13.75 6.52
C GLY A 314 11.95 -13.95 5.15
N HIS A 315 13.15 -13.41 4.98
CA HIS A 315 13.88 -13.46 3.72
C HIS A 315 14.30 -14.90 3.36
N PHE A 316 13.94 -15.32 2.14
CA PHE A 316 14.22 -16.68 1.69
C PHE A 316 15.55 -16.79 0.92
N GLY A 317 15.93 -15.77 0.16
CA GLY A 317 17.14 -15.77 -0.65
C GLY A 317 17.06 -16.65 -1.88
N THR A 318 18.22 -17.00 -2.42
CA THR A 318 18.40 -17.81 -3.65
C THR A 318 19.16 -19.09 -3.33
N CYS A 319 18.70 -20.27 -3.83
CA CYS A 319 19.43 -21.52 -3.70
C CYS A 319 20.71 -21.48 -4.55
N VAL A 320 21.87 -21.45 -3.90
CA VAL A 320 23.19 -21.32 -4.53
C VAL A 320 24.03 -22.58 -4.48
N GLY A 321 23.57 -23.64 -3.81
CA GLY A 321 24.36 -24.87 -3.73
C GLY A 321 23.63 -26.05 -3.13
N THR A 322 24.32 -27.21 -3.12
CA THR A 322 23.86 -28.44 -2.49
C THR A 322 25.04 -29.10 -1.80
N VAL A 323 24.88 -29.54 -0.54
CA VAL A 323 25.88 -30.23 0.24
C VAL A 323 26.20 -31.59 -0.36
N LEU A 324 27.47 -31.83 -0.65
CA LEU A 324 27.99 -33.08 -1.14
C LEU A 324 28.39 -34.02 0.00
N LYS A 325 29.04 -33.46 1.06
CA LYS A 325 29.53 -34.17 2.20
C LYS A 325 29.54 -33.28 3.44
N ALA A 326 29.21 -33.84 4.57
CA ALA A 326 29.38 -33.20 5.88
C ALA A 326 30.15 -34.15 6.81
N SER A 327 31.11 -33.61 7.57
CA SER A 327 31.90 -34.31 8.55
C SER A 327 32.06 -33.44 9.81
N LYS A 328 32.67 -33.97 10.89
CA LYS A 328 32.83 -33.25 12.14
C LYS A 328 33.53 -31.87 11.92
N GLY A 329 32.75 -30.78 11.97
CA GLY A 329 33.25 -29.42 11.87
C GLY A 329 33.44 -28.88 10.44
N GLN A 330 33.09 -29.62 9.38
CA GLN A 330 33.21 -29.18 7.99
C GLN A 330 32.01 -29.60 7.14
N ALA A 331 31.63 -28.73 6.21
CA ALA A 331 30.68 -29.03 5.15
C ALA A 331 31.31 -28.73 3.77
N VAL A 332 31.06 -29.62 2.82
CA VAL A 332 31.50 -29.49 1.42
C VAL A 332 30.26 -29.39 0.56
N PHE A 333 30.14 -28.35 -0.25
CA PHE A 333 28.99 -28.16 -1.12
C PHE A 333 29.41 -27.74 -2.52
N ARG A 334 28.57 -28.08 -3.51
CA ARG A 334 28.76 -27.68 -4.92
C ARG A 334 28.00 -26.38 -5.15
N VAL A 335 28.71 -25.41 -5.73
CA VAL A 335 28.19 -24.09 -6.10
C VAL A 335 27.39 -24.19 -7.41
N LYS A 336 26.22 -23.56 -7.44
CA LYS A 336 25.35 -23.46 -8.64
C LYS A 336 25.34 -22.07 -9.26
N VAL A 337 25.58 -21.04 -8.45
CA VAL A 337 25.59 -19.63 -8.82
C VAL A 337 26.83 -19.00 -8.19
N ALA A 338 27.54 -18.13 -8.89
CA ALA A 338 28.76 -17.49 -8.40
C ALA A 338 28.57 -16.94 -6.99
N LEU A 339 29.53 -17.20 -6.12
CA LEU A 339 29.61 -16.67 -4.76
C LEU A 339 30.71 -15.63 -4.69
N HIS A 340 30.45 -14.57 -3.93
CA HIS A 340 31.37 -13.46 -3.75
C HIS A 340 31.77 -13.31 -2.28
N TYR A 341 32.89 -12.66 -2.07
CA TYR A 341 33.38 -12.34 -0.73
C TYR A 341 32.29 -11.59 0.08
N GLN A 342 32.10 -12.01 1.34
CA GLN A 342 31.06 -11.54 2.26
C GLN A 342 29.58 -11.86 1.87
N ASP A 343 29.33 -12.73 0.90
CA ASP A 343 28.02 -13.34 0.77
C ASP A 343 27.65 -14.09 2.06
N ILE A 344 26.36 -14.02 2.47
CA ILE A 344 25.87 -14.79 3.61
C ILE A 344 25.04 -15.96 3.11
N LEU A 345 25.39 -17.15 3.55
CA LEU A 345 24.75 -18.40 3.16
C LEU A 345 24.06 -19.06 4.36
N GLU A 346 22.87 -19.61 4.14
CA GLU A 346 22.16 -20.47 5.09
C GLU A 346 22.10 -21.92 4.59
N PHE A 347 22.53 -22.85 5.43
CA PHE A 347 22.26 -24.28 5.28
C PHE A 347 20.90 -24.56 5.92
N ARG A 348 19.95 -25.15 5.18
CA ARG A 348 18.57 -25.31 5.65
C ARG A 348 18.12 -26.73 5.72
N LEU A 349 17.32 -27.05 6.75
CA LEU A 349 16.63 -28.34 6.90
C LEU A 349 15.48 -28.44 5.86
N GLU A 350 14.81 -29.58 5.80
CA GLU A 350 13.72 -29.84 4.85
C GLU A 350 12.47 -28.94 5.07
N ASP A 351 12.31 -28.49 6.31
CA ASP A 351 11.27 -27.52 6.69
C ASP A 351 11.67 -26.04 6.46
N ASP A 352 12.81 -25.81 5.80
CA ASP A 352 13.44 -24.52 5.56
C ASP A 352 13.94 -23.77 6.81
N THR A 353 14.00 -24.41 7.99
CA THR A 353 14.66 -23.84 9.15
C THR A 353 16.18 -23.77 8.95
N LYS A 354 16.79 -22.71 9.50
CA LYS A 354 18.23 -22.48 9.42
C LYS A 354 18.97 -23.45 10.33
N ALA A 355 19.77 -24.31 9.74
CA ALA A 355 20.69 -25.20 10.46
C ALA A 355 22.03 -24.52 10.80
N TYR A 356 22.55 -23.73 9.85
CA TYR A 356 23.81 -23.01 10.00
C TYR A 356 23.89 -21.81 9.08
N GLU A 357 24.67 -20.79 9.49
CA GLU A 357 24.96 -19.59 8.67
C GLU A 357 26.48 -19.51 8.42
N TYR A 358 26.86 -19.21 7.18
CA TYR A 358 28.23 -19.11 6.75
C TYR A 358 28.47 -17.83 5.94
N THR A 359 29.51 -17.09 6.29
CA THR A 359 29.99 -15.95 5.49
C THR A 359 31.08 -16.41 4.53
N VAL A 360 30.89 -16.16 3.25
CA VAL A 360 31.83 -16.54 2.19
C VAL A 360 33.14 -15.76 2.33
N LYS A 361 34.27 -16.49 2.35
CA LYS A 361 35.61 -15.90 2.52
C LYS A 361 36.38 -15.79 1.22
N ASN A 362 36.08 -16.60 0.22
CA ASN A 362 36.73 -16.61 -1.08
C ASN A 362 35.68 -16.76 -2.18
N GLU A 363 35.89 -16.13 -3.32
CA GLU A 363 35.02 -16.27 -4.49
C GLU A 363 34.97 -17.72 -4.99
N ALA A 364 33.84 -18.11 -5.58
CA ALA A 364 33.67 -19.41 -6.18
C ALA A 364 32.76 -19.34 -7.40
N ALA A 365 33.15 -19.98 -8.49
CA ALA A 365 32.40 -20.06 -9.74
C ALA A 365 31.31 -21.17 -9.69
N PRO A 366 30.30 -21.12 -10.57
CA PRO A 366 29.37 -22.23 -10.73
C PRO A 366 30.10 -23.51 -11.11
N GLY A 367 29.83 -24.61 -10.40
CA GLY A 367 30.50 -25.90 -10.56
C GLY A 367 31.56 -26.16 -9.50
N ASP A 368 32.13 -25.14 -8.90
CA ASP A 368 33.16 -25.29 -7.88
C ASP A 368 32.67 -26.04 -6.65
N VAL A 369 33.62 -26.64 -5.94
CA VAL A 369 33.38 -27.33 -4.66
C VAL A 369 34.01 -26.50 -3.54
N VAL A 370 33.16 -25.96 -2.69
CA VAL A 370 33.57 -25.15 -1.54
C VAL A 370 33.54 -25.97 -0.27
N THR A 371 34.63 -25.87 0.50
CA THR A 371 34.70 -26.42 1.86
C THR A 371 34.59 -25.29 2.87
N CYS A 372 33.65 -25.39 3.79
CA CYS A 372 33.49 -24.40 4.85
C CYS A 372 33.53 -25.07 6.23
N ASN A 373 34.12 -24.36 7.19
CA ASN A 373 34.09 -24.79 8.59
C ASN A 373 32.69 -24.45 9.18
N VAL A 374 32.12 -25.43 9.88
CA VAL A 374 30.83 -25.34 10.53
C VAL A 374 30.95 -25.61 12.02
N LYS A 375 30.10 -25.00 12.83
CA LYS A 375 30.10 -25.23 14.27
C LYS A 375 29.82 -26.71 14.57
N ARG A 376 30.58 -27.33 15.50
CA ARG A 376 30.29 -28.68 15.97
C ARG A 376 28.87 -28.76 16.54
N GLY A 377 28.13 -29.79 16.14
CA GLY A 377 26.73 -29.99 16.53
C GLY A 377 25.71 -29.35 15.56
N SER A 378 26.14 -28.65 14.50
CA SER A 378 25.25 -28.20 13.44
C SER A 378 24.69 -29.39 12.65
N THR A 379 23.37 -29.41 12.41
CA THR A 379 22.69 -30.47 11.64
C THR A 379 22.88 -30.20 10.14
N ILE A 380 24.03 -30.71 9.60
CA ILE A 380 24.33 -30.60 8.16
C ILE A 380 24.50 -32.01 7.60
N PHE A 381 23.86 -32.28 6.45
CA PHE A 381 23.85 -33.58 5.81
C PHE A 381 23.95 -33.49 4.27
N LYS A 382 24.34 -34.58 3.64
CA LYS A 382 24.43 -34.71 2.18
C LYS A 382 23.05 -34.43 1.53
N GLY A 383 23.03 -33.64 0.48
CA GLY A 383 21.80 -33.27 -0.25
C GLY A 383 21.12 -32.01 0.26
N GLN A 384 21.51 -31.50 1.42
CA GLN A 384 20.97 -30.29 2.01
C GLN A 384 21.18 -29.09 1.09
N LYS A 385 20.16 -28.19 0.98
CA LYS A 385 20.24 -27.00 0.15
C LYS A 385 20.95 -25.86 0.90
N VAL A 386 21.71 -25.08 0.13
CA VAL A 386 22.41 -23.88 0.60
C VAL A 386 21.81 -22.68 -0.09
N TYR A 387 21.38 -21.70 0.70
CA TYR A 387 20.72 -20.48 0.19
C TYR A 387 21.54 -19.25 0.51
N ARG A 388 21.69 -18.34 -0.45
CA ARG A 388 22.30 -17.02 -0.24
C ARG A 388 21.22 -16.06 0.25
N THR A 389 21.42 -15.44 1.41
CA THR A 389 20.53 -14.45 2.03
C THR A 389 21.09 -13.02 2.01
N LYS A 390 22.37 -12.86 1.66
CA LYS A 390 23.00 -11.58 1.34
C LYS A 390 23.92 -11.77 0.16
N ASN A 391 23.69 -11.02 -0.90
CA ASN A 391 24.58 -10.92 -2.08
C ASN A 391 25.40 -9.63 -1.96
N ALA A 392 26.62 -9.74 -1.43
CA ALA A 392 27.47 -8.59 -1.15
C ALA A 392 27.86 -7.83 -2.41
N ALA A 393 28.22 -8.55 -3.48
CA ALA A 393 28.60 -7.94 -4.75
C ALA A 393 27.43 -7.16 -5.40
N LEU A 394 26.21 -7.69 -5.34
CA LEU A 394 25.04 -7.01 -5.87
C LEU A 394 24.72 -5.73 -5.08
N LEU A 395 24.81 -5.77 -3.75
CA LEU A 395 24.58 -4.58 -2.91
C LEU A 395 25.64 -3.50 -3.19
N SER A 396 26.92 -3.87 -3.26
CA SER A 396 27.99 -2.92 -3.60
C SER A 396 27.82 -2.34 -5.01
N TRP A 397 27.41 -3.15 -5.98
CA TRP A 397 27.13 -2.66 -7.33
C TRP A 397 25.97 -1.64 -7.35
N ILE A 398 24.90 -1.86 -6.55
CA ILE A 398 23.78 -0.92 -6.46
C ILE A 398 24.25 0.39 -5.84
N ASP A 399 25.02 0.34 -4.74
CA ASP A 399 25.54 1.53 -4.08
C ASP A 399 26.47 2.31 -5.01
N GLU A 400 27.37 1.64 -5.72
CA GLU A 400 28.25 2.28 -6.72
C GLU A 400 27.44 2.94 -7.85
N LYS A 401 26.38 2.27 -8.32
CA LYS A 401 25.50 2.85 -9.35
C LYS A 401 24.83 4.13 -8.85
N ILE A 402 24.28 4.13 -7.64
CA ILE A 402 23.65 5.31 -7.03
C ILE A 402 24.67 6.46 -6.91
N GLU A 403 25.88 6.18 -6.44
CA GLU A 403 26.93 7.18 -6.25
C GLU A 403 27.48 7.74 -7.57
N THR A 404 27.46 6.98 -8.66
CA THR A 404 27.99 7.39 -9.96
C THR A 404 26.98 8.10 -10.85
N ILE A 405 25.69 8.13 -10.49
CA ILE A 405 24.68 8.88 -11.25
C ILE A 405 24.93 10.38 -11.05
N ASP A 406 25.22 11.07 -12.15
CA ASP A 406 25.27 12.53 -12.15
C ASP A 406 23.84 13.07 -12.28
N ASP A 407 23.25 13.41 -11.14
CA ASP A 407 21.88 13.92 -11.01
C ASP A 407 21.82 15.46 -10.97
N LYS A 408 22.96 16.14 -11.22
CA LYS A 408 23.00 17.59 -11.24
C LYS A 408 22.20 18.18 -12.40
N ILE A 409 21.36 19.13 -12.06
CA ILE A 409 20.52 19.86 -13.01
C ILE A 409 21.39 20.79 -13.86
N SER A 410 21.27 20.65 -15.18
CA SER A 410 22.00 21.46 -16.14
C SER A 410 21.31 22.82 -16.30
N LEU A 411 22.02 23.88 -15.96
CA LEU A 411 21.57 25.26 -16.15
C LEU A 411 22.38 25.96 -17.26
N LYS A 412 21.71 26.84 -17.99
CA LYS A 412 22.34 27.88 -18.84
C LYS A 412 22.30 29.19 -18.09
N GLY A 413 23.33 29.98 -18.19
CA GLY A 413 23.41 31.28 -17.53
C GLY A 413 23.78 32.40 -18.50
N LYS A 414 23.18 33.56 -18.29
CA LYS A 414 23.55 34.78 -18.99
C LYS A 414 23.69 35.92 -18.00
N MET A 415 24.86 36.60 -18.01
CA MET A 415 25.10 37.74 -17.18
C MET A 415 25.25 39.00 -18.03
N THR A 416 24.64 40.11 -17.56
CA THR A 416 24.78 41.42 -18.17
C THR A 416 25.18 42.40 -17.09
N ALA A 417 26.31 43.08 -17.33
CA ALA A 417 26.94 44.00 -16.38
C ALA A 417 27.39 45.25 -17.11
N LYS A 418 26.69 46.40 -16.90
CA LYS A 418 26.97 47.72 -17.47
C LYS A 418 27.14 48.72 -16.36
N ILE A 419 28.14 49.63 -16.49
CA ILE A 419 28.47 50.63 -15.47
C ILE A 419 27.24 51.52 -15.20
N GLY A 420 26.95 51.73 -13.90
CA GLY A 420 25.81 52.48 -13.41
C GLY A 420 24.47 51.74 -13.48
N LYS A 421 24.42 50.47 -13.97
CA LYS A 421 23.21 49.64 -13.99
C LYS A 421 23.36 48.43 -13.05
N PRO A 422 22.25 47.93 -12.46
CA PRO A 422 22.27 46.68 -11.70
C PRO A 422 22.81 45.52 -12.55
N ILE A 423 23.65 44.70 -11.95
CA ILE A 423 24.14 43.48 -12.59
C ILE A 423 22.99 42.50 -12.68
N ALA A 424 22.67 42.02 -13.88
CA ALA A 424 21.62 41.04 -14.10
C ALA A 424 22.23 39.64 -14.32
N LEU A 425 21.76 38.63 -13.56
CA LEU A 425 22.08 37.22 -13.78
C LEU A 425 20.81 36.48 -14.11
N LYS A 426 20.74 35.93 -15.32
CA LYS A 426 19.67 35.07 -15.79
C LYS A 426 20.14 33.61 -15.72
N LEU A 427 19.34 32.75 -15.10
CA LEU A 427 19.48 31.30 -15.15
C LEU A 427 18.29 30.67 -15.86
N GLN A 428 18.58 29.69 -16.69
CA GLN A 428 17.57 28.92 -17.44
C GLN A 428 17.91 27.45 -17.36
N GLY A 429 16.92 26.63 -17.07
CA GLY A 429 17.02 25.18 -17.05
C GLY A 429 15.66 24.54 -16.97
N LEU A 430 15.53 23.28 -17.44
CA LEU A 430 14.22 22.65 -17.56
C LEU A 430 13.23 23.57 -18.31
N SER A 431 12.04 23.77 -17.78
CA SER A 431 11.03 24.70 -18.33
C SER A 431 11.03 26.09 -17.66
N HIS A 432 11.99 26.35 -16.74
CA HIS A 432 12.01 27.53 -15.88
C HIS A 432 13.13 28.51 -16.26
N GLU A 433 12.86 29.79 -16.03
CA GLU A 433 13.79 30.88 -16.29
C GLU A 433 13.63 31.97 -15.22
N VAL A 434 14.73 32.37 -14.61
CA VAL A 434 14.73 33.47 -13.62
C VAL A 434 15.79 34.51 -13.96
N THR A 435 15.52 35.76 -13.61
CA THR A 435 16.50 36.86 -13.68
C THR A 435 16.54 37.56 -12.32
N VAL A 436 17.70 37.66 -11.74
CA VAL A 436 17.95 38.40 -10.50
C VAL A 436 18.87 39.57 -10.77
N PHE A 437 18.73 40.64 -9.97
CA PHE A 437 19.47 41.85 -10.11
C PHE A 437 20.29 42.10 -8.84
N GLY A 438 21.60 42.36 -9.01
CA GLY A 438 22.49 42.73 -7.94
C GLY A 438 22.73 44.25 -7.89
N GLU A 439 23.75 44.66 -7.16
CA GLU A 439 24.14 46.04 -7.04
C GLU A 439 24.59 46.66 -8.40
N PRO A 440 24.47 47.97 -8.56
CA PRO A 440 24.94 48.64 -9.76
C PRO A 440 26.46 48.51 -9.95
N LEU A 441 26.86 48.16 -11.19
CA LEU A 441 28.24 47.98 -11.56
C LEU A 441 28.99 49.30 -11.43
N GLN A 442 30.16 49.28 -10.79
CA GLN A 442 31.00 50.47 -10.59
C GLN A 442 32.13 50.50 -11.62
N ARG A 443 32.66 51.72 -11.88
CA ARG A 443 33.91 51.89 -12.65
C ARG A 443 35.13 51.49 -11.80
N ALA A 444 36.07 50.80 -12.39
CA ALA A 444 37.27 50.35 -11.69
C ALA A 444 38.18 51.58 -11.36
N VAL A 445 38.65 51.62 -10.12
CA VAL A 445 39.61 52.66 -9.68
C VAL A 445 41.06 52.20 -9.91
N ASN A 446 41.33 50.89 -9.64
CA ASN A 446 42.68 50.34 -9.74
C ASN A 446 42.79 49.27 -10.81
N ARG A 447 42.02 48.16 -10.64
CA ARG A 447 42.08 47.01 -11.55
C ARG A 447 40.68 46.62 -11.99
N PRO A 448 40.38 46.61 -13.31
CA PRO A 448 39.14 46.09 -13.83
C PRO A 448 38.98 44.61 -13.55
N VAL A 449 37.73 44.15 -13.36
CA VAL A 449 37.40 42.73 -13.28
C VAL A 449 37.34 42.15 -14.70
N THR A 450 37.79 40.92 -14.86
CA THR A 450 37.77 40.23 -16.14
C THR A 450 36.56 39.31 -16.27
N LYS A 451 36.15 39.01 -17.52
CA LYS A 451 35.10 38.06 -17.80
C LYS A 451 35.42 36.67 -17.21
N ASP A 452 36.66 36.23 -17.35
CA ASP A 452 37.16 34.93 -16.87
C ASP A 452 37.08 34.80 -15.34
N GLU A 453 37.37 35.87 -14.59
CA GLU A 453 37.26 35.87 -13.13
C GLU A 453 35.80 35.69 -12.67
N ILE A 454 34.87 36.40 -13.32
CA ILE A 454 33.44 36.27 -13.04
C ILE A 454 32.95 34.88 -13.43
N GLU A 455 33.26 34.43 -14.65
CA GLU A 455 32.84 33.12 -15.16
C GLU A 455 33.33 32.00 -14.25
N LYS A 456 34.59 32.00 -13.85
CA LYS A 456 35.17 31.04 -12.91
C LYS A 456 34.41 31.03 -11.57
N ARG A 457 33.98 32.19 -11.08
CA ARG A 457 33.23 32.32 -9.83
C ARG A 457 31.78 31.80 -9.95
N ILE A 458 31.11 32.08 -11.08
CA ILE A 458 29.77 31.62 -11.34
C ILE A 458 29.73 30.11 -11.59
N ARG A 459 30.64 29.56 -12.41
CA ARG A 459 30.73 28.12 -12.72
C ARG A 459 31.04 27.25 -11.50
N LYS A 460 31.64 27.79 -10.45
CA LYS A 460 31.91 27.05 -9.21
C LYS A 460 30.61 26.85 -8.41
N MET A 461 29.80 25.84 -8.77
CA MET A 461 28.52 25.55 -8.13
C MET A 461 28.64 24.86 -6.75
N GLY A 462 29.84 24.36 -6.37
CA GLY A 462 30.08 23.73 -5.07
C GLY A 462 29.25 22.47 -4.85
N ASN A 463 28.65 22.32 -3.67
CA ASN A 463 27.83 21.21 -3.28
C ASN A 463 26.32 21.42 -3.63
N THR A 464 26.03 22.32 -4.59
CA THR A 464 24.65 22.50 -5.06
C THR A 464 24.25 21.39 -6.03
N ASN A 465 22.95 21.16 -6.18
CA ASN A 465 22.36 20.20 -7.13
C ASN A 465 22.41 20.69 -8.59
N TYR A 466 23.26 21.69 -8.89
CA TYR A 466 23.31 22.32 -10.20
C TYR A 466 24.69 22.23 -10.82
N ARG A 467 24.71 22.23 -12.17
CA ARG A 467 25.90 22.51 -12.97
C ARG A 467 25.56 23.51 -14.06
N LEU A 468 26.45 24.42 -14.31
CA LEU A 468 26.31 25.41 -15.38
C LEU A 468 26.96 24.85 -16.65
N THR A 469 26.15 24.43 -17.62
CA THR A 469 26.61 23.83 -18.86
C THR A 469 27.03 24.89 -19.89
N ASP A 470 26.28 25.99 -19.94
CA ASP A 470 26.53 27.12 -20.81
C ASP A 470 26.48 28.44 -20.03
N PHE A 471 27.39 29.35 -20.31
CA PHE A 471 27.43 30.66 -19.66
C PHE A 471 27.94 31.71 -20.62
N SER A 472 27.19 32.79 -20.77
CA SER A 472 27.58 33.96 -21.54
C SER A 472 27.62 35.22 -20.66
N ILE A 473 28.59 36.07 -20.88
CA ILE A 473 28.71 37.32 -20.15
C ILE A 473 28.91 38.49 -21.08
N THR A 474 28.12 39.54 -20.87
CA THR A 474 28.32 40.88 -21.46
C THR A 474 28.78 41.80 -20.34
N LEU A 475 30.08 42.11 -20.36
CA LEU A 475 30.74 42.96 -19.35
C LEU A 475 31.28 44.22 -20.04
N GLU A 476 30.94 45.40 -19.51
CA GLU A 476 31.48 46.68 -19.95
C GLU A 476 32.94 46.81 -19.50
N GLU A 477 33.82 47.33 -20.36
CA GLU A 477 35.23 47.55 -20.03
C GLU A 477 35.39 48.52 -18.86
N ASP A 478 36.57 48.47 -18.19
CA ASP A 478 36.89 49.30 -17.03
C ASP A 478 35.92 49.19 -15.85
N SER A 479 35.24 48.08 -15.71
CA SER A 479 34.31 47.87 -14.65
C SER A 479 34.91 47.12 -13.44
N PHE A 480 34.31 47.33 -12.26
CA PHE A 480 34.65 46.65 -11.01
C PHE A 480 33.39 46.09 -10.33
N VAL A 481 33.53 44.88 -9.83
CA VAL A 481 32.55 44.25 -8.93
C VAL A 481 33.27 43.40 -7.89
N PRO A 482 32.89 43.50 -6.62
CA PRO A 482 33.43 42.59 -5.60
C PRO A 482 33.02 41.13 -5.89
N MET A 483 33.97 40.18 -5.79
CA MET A 483 33.65 38.74 -6.00
C MET A 483 32.64 38.21 -4.98
N GLY A 484 32.48 38.86 -3.83
CA GLY A 484 31.41 38.59 -2.86
C GLY A 484 30.01 38.85 -3.40
N GLU A 485 29.84 39.94 -4.15
CA GLU A 485 28.57 40.29 -4.79
C GLU A 485 28.19 39.28 -5.88
N ILE A 486 29.15 38.83 -6.68
CA ILE A 486 28.93 37.76 -7.66
C ILE A 486 28.51 36.45 -6.97
N ALA A 487 29.12 36.13 -5.82
CA ALA A 487 28.71 34.92 -5.06
C ALA A 487 27.33 35.07 -4.42
N LYS A 488 26.96 36.27 -3.96
CA LYS A 488 25.64 36.60 -3.42
C LYS A 488 24.58 36.50 -4.53
N LEU A 489 24.81 37.17 -5.66
CA LEU A 489 23.93 37.17 -6.82
C LEU A 489 23.65 35.74 -7.34
N LYS A 490 24.70 34.90 -7.38
CA LYS A 490 24.55 33.49 -7.73
C LYS A 490 23.63 32.74 -6.76
N ARG A 491 23.82 32.89 -5.43
CA ARG A 491 22.98 32.24 -4.42
C ARG A 491 21.52 32.70 -4.55
N GLU A 492 21.30 34.00 -4.75
CA GLU A 492 19.96 34.56 -4.95
C GLU A 492 19.30 34.04 -6.22
N ALA A 493 20.09 33.90 -7.31
CA ALA A 493 19.59 33.34 -8.56
C ALA A 493 19.19 31.88 -8.44
N LEU A 494 20.00 31.07 -7.75
CA LEU A 494 19.66 29.65 -7.50
C LEU A 494 18.41 29.55 -6.61
N ALA A 495 18.33 30.31 -5.53
CA ALA A 495 17.16 30.34 -4.65
C ALA A 495 15.88 30.85 -5.35
N ALA A 496 16.01 31.81 -6.29
CA ALA A 496 14.90 32.24 -7.11
C ALA A 496 14.47 31.16 -8.10
N PHE A 497 15.42 30.42 -8.69
CA PHE A 497 15.15 29.31 -9.60
C PHE A 497 14.42 28.17 -8.89
N GLU A 498 14.83 27.82 -7.67
CA GLU A 498 14.16 26.84 -6.82
C GLU A 498 12.72 27.26 -6.48
N ARG A 499 12.49 28.53 -6.16
CA ARG A 499 11.15 29.07 -5.88
C ARG A 499 10.24 29.04 -7.10
N GLU A 500 10.76 29.29 -8.30
CA GLU A 500 9.99 29.24 -9.54
C GLU A 500 9.59 27.80 -9.89
N ALA A 501 10.44 26.81 -9.56
CA ALA A 501 10.15 25.40 -9.79
C ALA A 501 9.12 24.83 -8.80
N VAL A 502 8.99 25.41 -7.61
CA VAL A 502 7.99 25.05 -6.62
C VAL A 502 6.70 25.80 -6.95
N SER A 503 5.63 25.08 -7.26
CA SER A 503 4.33 25.67 -7.54
C SER A 503 3.89 26.55 -6.34
N GLY A 504 3.68 27.83 -6.56
CA GLY A 504 3.25 28.81 -5.53
C GLY A 504 1.81 28.58 -5.06
N ARG A 505 1.55 27.42 -4.44
CA ARG A 505 0.29 27.17 -3.75
C ARG A 505 0.27 27.97 -2.46
N SER A 506 -0.82 28.65 -2.18
CA SER A 506 -1.06 29.30 -0.90
C SER A 506 -2.15 28.56 -0.15
N VAL A 507 -1.95 28.37 1.13
CA VAL A 507 -2.97 27.79 2.01
C VAL A 507 -3.69 28.93 2.76
N GLY A 508 -5.01 28.86 2.83
CA GLY A 508 -5.82 29.72 3.69
C GLY A 508 -5.84 29.25 5.13
N GLU A 509 -6.67 29.86 5.96
CA GLU A 509 -6.96 29.33 7.28
C GLU A 509 -7.74 28.02 7.17
N GLN A 510 -7.52 27.11 8.15
CA GLN A 510 -8.31 25.89 8.24
C GLN A 510 -9.80 26.20 8.30
N LYS A 511 -10.56 25.60 7.38
CA LYS A 511 -12.00 25.79 7.36
C LYS A 511 -12.66 25.15 8.57
N PRO A 512 -13.52 25.87 9.30
CA PRO A 512 -14.19 25.34 10.46
C PRO A 512 -15.16 24.22 10.06
N HIS A 513 -15.15 23.13 10.80
CA HIS A 513 -16.06 22.02 10.59
C HIS A 513 -17.48 22.42 11.02
N LYS A 514 -18.41 22.42 10.09
CA LYS A 514 -19.84 22.62 10.35
C LYS A 514 -20.49 21.25 10.52
N LYS A 515 -20.65 20.80 11.77
CA LYS A 515 -21.32 19.53 12.06
C LYS A 515 -22.72 19.50 11.46
N LYS A 516 -23.03 18.43 10.73
CA LYS A 516 -24.37 18.14 10.24
C LYS A 516 -25.05 17.18 11.22
N GLU A 517 -26.32 17.44 11.56
CA GLU A 517 -27.11 16.46 12.30
C GLU A 517 -27.36 15.24 11.45
N LEU A 518 -26.97 14.06 11.96
CA LEU A 518 -27.23 12.80 11.31
C LEU A 518 -28.62 12.30 11.73
N LEU A 519 -29.40 11.87 10.74
CA LEU A 519 -30.70 11.26 11.01
C LEU A 519 -30.49 9.91 11.72
N VAL A 520 -31.07 9.76 12.89
CA VAL A 520 -31.14 8.48 13.61
C VAL A 520 -32.40 7.76 13.13
N TRP A 521 -32.23 6.59 12.51
CA TRP A 521 -33.37 5.86 11.94
C TRP A 521 -34.31 5.25 13.00
N GLN A 522 -33.77 4.53 13.98
CA GLN A 522 -34.54 3.93 15.08
C GLN A 522 -33.67 3.63 16.32
N ASN A 523 -34.31 3.53 17.48
CA ASN A 523 -33.68 3.19 18.75
C ASN A 523 -33.90 1.71 19.13
N ALA A 524 -33.92 0.79 18.16
CA ALA A 524 -34.16 -0.65 18.34
C ALA A 524 -32.85 -1.45 18.23
N SER A 525 -32.78 -2.56 18.96
CA SER A 525 -31.64 -3.50 18.85
C SER A 525 -31.70 -4.29 17.54
N ILE A 526 -30.52 -4.64 17.00
CA ILE A 526 -30.39 -5.40 15.76
C ILE A 526 -29.79 -6.76 16.06
N LEU A 527 -30.49 -7.84 15.70
CA LEU A 527 -30.00 -9.22 15.84
C LEU A 527 -29.57 -9.76 14.48
N LYS A 528 -28.27 -9.87 14.25
CA LYS A 528 -27.73 -10.57 13.07
C LYS A 528 -27.71 -12.07 13.33
N VAL A 529 -28.44 -12.82 12.55
CA VAL A 529 -28.51 -14.29 12.60
C VAL A 529 -27.62 -14.90 11.52
N SER A 530 -27.08 -16.10 11.78
CA SER A 530 -26.22 -16.83 10.81
C SER A 530 -26.75 -18.24 10.51
N THR A 531 -27.76 -18.72 11.24
CA THR A 531 -28.37 -20.05 11.10
C THR A 531 -29.89 -19.97 11.21
N MET A 532 -30.59 -20.99 10.68
CA MET A 532 -32.05 -21.10 10.78
C MET A 532 -32.53 -21.26 12.24
N GLU A 533 -31.77 -21.95 13.08
CA GLU A 533 -32.04 -22.09 14.51
C GLU A 533 -32.05 -20.71 15.22
N GLN A 534 -31.06 -19.86 14.91
CA GLN A 534 -30.99 -18.50 15.42
C GLN A 534 -32.15 -17.63 14.88
N LEU A 535 -32.55 -17.81 13.59
CA LEU A 535 -33.68 -17.10 13.04
C LEU A 535 -34.98 -17.48 13.75
N ARG A 536 -35.23 -18.77 14.02
CA ARG A 536 -36.37 -19.20 14.81
C ARG A 536 -36.41 -18.57 16.22
N THR A 537 -35.25 -18.44 16.88
CA THR A 537 -35.15 -17.77 18.17
C THR A 537 -35.36 -16.25 18.04
N ALA A 538 -34.85 -15.64 16.98
CA ALA A 538 -34.98 -14.19 16.78
C ALA A 538 -36.44 -13.76 16.54
N VAL A 539 -37.24 -14.57 15.87
CA VAL A 539 -38.69 -14.26 15.62
C VAL A 539 -39.54 -14.34 16.89
N GLU A 540 -39.03 -14.94 17.98
CA GLU A 540 -39.68 -14.94 19.32
C GLU A 540 -39.61 -13.57 20.02
N THR A 541 -38.75 -12.65 19.55
CA THR A 541 -38.58 -11.30 20.14
C THR A 541 -39.63 -10.31 19.67
N ASP A 542 -39.90 -9.26 20.46
CA ASP A 542 -40.83 -8.20 20.07
C ASP A 542 -40.30 -7.43 18.86
N GLU A 543 -41.10 -7.31 17.81
CA GLU A 543 -40.71 -6.63 16.58
C GLU A 543 -40.57 -5.10 16.72
N ASN A 544 -41.17 -4.51 17.73
CA ASN A 544 -41.03 -3.08 18.00
C ASN A 544 -39.68 -2.71 18.63
N ASP A 545 -39.05 -3.64 19.38
CA ASP A 545 -37.81 -3.44 20.10
C ASP A 545 -36.61 -4.04 19.35
N VAL A 546 -36.84 -4.95 18.42
CA VAL A 546 -35.80 -5.78 17.80
C VAL A 546 -35.98 -5.93 16.30
N TRP A 547 -34.96 -5.56 15.54
CA TRP A 547 -34.88 -5.84 14.11
C TRP A 547 -33.98 -7.05 13.83
N ILE A 548 -34.34 -7.86 12.86
CA ILE A 548 -33.57 -9.03 12.44
C ILE A 548 -32.70 -8.67 11.24
N GLU A 549 -31.38 -8.73 11.38
CA GLU A 549 -30.46 -8.69 10.24
C GLU A 549 -30.33 -10.08 9.63
N LEU A 550 -30.87 -10.21 8.43
CA LEU A 550 -30.88 -11.44 7.64
C LEU A 550 -29.77 -11.38 6.56
N PRO A 551 -28.70 -12.20 6.67
CA PRO A 551 -27.71 -12.32 5.60
C PRO A 551 -28.34 -12.95 4.35
N LEU A 552 -28.13 -12.32 3.19
CA LEU A 552 -28.59 -12.81 1.90
C LEU A 552 -28.16 -14.26 1.61
N ALA A 553 -26.96 -14.65 2.09
CA ALA A 553 -26.47 -16.03 1.94
C ALA A 553 -27.30 -17.07 2.71
N LEU A 554 -27.85 -16.72 3.87
CA LEU A 554 -28.77 -17.60 4.63
C LEU A 554 -30.12 -17.69 3.90
N PHE A 555 -30.66 -16.55 3.50
CA PHE A 555 -31.92 -16.50 2.77
C PHE A 555 -31.88 -17.30 1.45
N ALA A 556 -30.83 -17.11 0.64
CA ALA A 556 -30.66 -17.82 -0.62
C ALA A 556 -30.59 -19.37 -0.48
N LYS A 557 -30.30 -19.85 0.70
CA LYS A 557 -30.14 -21.26 0.99
C LYS A 557 -31.43 -21.92 1.51
N GLU A 558 -32.24 -21.19 2.27
CA GLU A 558 -33.38 -21.68 3.01
C GLU A 558 -34.64 -20.83 2.74
N GLU A 559 -34.85 -20.42 1.49
CA GLU A 559 -35.78 -19.38 1.05
C GLU A 559 -37.19 -19.56 1.58
N ASP A 560 -37.83 -20.73 1.31
CA ASP A 560 -39.24 -20.97 1.66
C ASP A 560 -39.45 -21.07 3.18
N GLU A 561 -38.48 -21.62 3.90
CA GLU A 561 -38.55 -21.69 5.36
C GLU A 561 -38.40 -20.33 6.00
N VAL A 562 -37.45 -19.48 5.50
CA VAL A 562 -37.28 -18.11 5.95
C VAL A 562 -38.57 -17.29 5.78
N ILE A 563 -39.18 -17.35 4.58
CA ILE A 563 -40.44 -16.63 4.30
C ILE A 563 -41.55 -17.09 5.26
N LYS A 564 -41.68 -18.40 5.46
CA LYS A 564 -42.69 -18.97 6.37
C LYS A 564 -42.47 -18.50 7.81
N LEU A 565 -41.24 -18.40 8.28
CA LEU A 565 -40.92 -17.95 9.64
C LEU A 565 -41.17 -16.45 9.85
N LEU A 566 -40.82 -15.62 8.87
CA LEU A 566 -40.92 -14.17 8.98
C LEU A 566 -42.36 -13.64 8.89
N GLN A 567 -43.29 -14.32 8.21
CA GLN A 567 -44.71 -13.95 8.08
C GLN A 567 -44.95 -12.45 7.79
N ASN A 568 -44.19 -11.87 6.86
CA ASN A 568 -44.18 -10.43 6.53
C ASN A 568 -43.48 -9.49 7.56
N ARG A 569 -42.82 -10.02 8.60
CA ARG A 569 -41.99 -9.20 9.47
C ARG A 569 -40.86 -8.53 8.64
N PRO A 570 -40.67 -7.21 8.70
CA PRO A 570 -39.63 -6.55 7.96
C PRO A 570 -38.24 -6.97 8.48
N VAL A 571 -37.29 -7.12 7.58
CA VAL A 571 -35.93 -7.49 7.92
C VAL A 571 -34.93 -6.42 7.47
N ILE A 572 -33.76 -6.40 8.11
CA ILE A 572 -32.58 -5.70 7.64
C ILE A 572 -31.79 -6.66 6.77
N LEU A 573 -31.67 -6.36 5.48
CA LEU A 573 -30.91 -7.20 4.54
C LEU A 573 -29.42 -6.89 4.63
N SER A 574 -28.57 -7.91 4.78
CA SER A 574 -27.12 -7.76 4.65
C SER A 574 -26.53 -8.61 3.52
N PHE A 575 -25.63 -7.99 2.74
CA PHE A 575 -24.94 -8.64 1.63
C PHE A 575 -23.67 -9.36 2.10
N PRO A 576 -23.14 -10.30 1.29
CA PRO A 576 -21.81 -10.87 1.53
C PRO A 576 -20.75 -9.78 1.66
N ARG A 577 -19.82 -9.95 2.60
CA ARG A 577 -18.76 -8.98 2.89
C ARG A 577 -17.91 -8.63 1.66
N ILE A 578 -17.64 -9.63 0.84
CA ILE A 578 -16.93 -9.48 -0.45
C ILE A 578 -17.90 -9.92 -1.54
N MET A 579 -18.27 -8.99 -2.39
CA MET A 579 -19.18 -9.21 -3.51
C MET A 579 -18.59 -8.51 -4.75
N LYS A 580 -18.40 -9.26 -5.83
CA LYS A 580 -17.90 -8.73 -7.09
C LYS A 580 -19.01 -7.99 -7.85
N ALA A 581 -18.63 -7.07 -8.72
CA ALA A 581 -19.56 -6.37 -9.59
C ALA A 581 -20.42 -7.37 -10.41
N GLY A 582 -21.72 -7.15 -10.44
CA GLY A 582 -22.68 -8.01 -11.14
C GLY A 582 -23.10 -9.29 -10.41
N ALA A 583 -22.43 -9.66 -9.31
CA ALA A 583 -22.82 -10.85 -8.53
C ALA A 583 -24.21 -10.72 -7.90
N GLU A 584 -24.68 -9.50 -7.69
CA GLU A 584 -26.02 -9.19 -7.16
C GLU A 584 -27.16 -9.59 -8.09
N GLU A 585 -26.94 -9.70 -9.39
CA GLU A 585 -28.02 -9.99 -10.35
C GLU A 585 -28.62 -11.39 -10.15
N LYS A 586 -27.79 -12.36 -9.70
CA LYS A 586 -28.29 -13.72 -9.41
C LYS A 586 -29.30 -13.80 -8.27
N TRP A 587 -29.36 -12.78 -7.40
CA TRP A 587 -30.33 -12.73 -6.28
C TRP A 587 -31.48 -11.76 -6.52
N ARG A 588 -31.57 -11.19 -7.72
CA ARG A 588 -32.56 -10.16 -8.03
C ARG A 588 -33.99 -10.61 -7.76
N THR A 589 -34.40 -11.80 -8.25
CA THR A 589 -35.73 -12.38 -8.04
C THR A 589 -35.94 -12.79 -6.60
N LEU A 590 -34.93 -13.35 -5.97
CA LEU A 590 -34.93 -13.79 -4.58
C LEU A 590 -35.24 -12.65 -3.60
N ILE A 591 -34.53 -11.53 -3.73
CA ILE A 591 -34.67 -10.36 -2.86
C ILE A 591 -36.10 -9.78 -2.92
N ASN A 592 -36.76 -9.83 -4.07
CA ASN A 592 -38.13 -9.33 -4.23
C ASN A 592 -39.19 -10.13 -3.42
N ARG A 593 -38.82 -11.30 -2.89
CA ARG A 593 -39.70 -12.11 -2.02
C ARG A 593 -39.61 -11.74 -0.54
N LEU A 594 -38.69 -10.82 -0.16
CA LEU A 594 -38.54 -10.35 1.21
C LEU A 594 -39.18 -8.98 1.41
N PHE A 595 -39.77 -8.78 2.58
CA PHE A 595 -40.11 -7.44 3.04
C PHE A 595 -38.87 -6.82 3.69
N VAL A 596 -38.10 -6.08 2.85
CA VAL A 596 -36.83 -5.41 3.29
C VAL A 596 -37.21 -4.06 3.89
N GLY A 597 -37.04 -3.93 5.20
CA GLY A 597 -37.26 -2.68 5.93
C GLY A 597 -36.04 -1.77 6.05
N ALA A 598 -34.81 -2.35 5.93
CA ALA A 598 -33.55 -1.60 5.89
C ALA A 598 -32.44 -2.45 5.24
N VAL A 599 -31.30 -1.80 4.91
CA VAL A 599 -30.14 -2.46 4.30
C VAL A 599 -28.87 -2.14 5.07
N VAL A 600 -28.05 -3.16 5.39
CA VAL A 600 -26.72 -2.97 5.96
C VAL A 600 -25.69 -2.73 4.85
N ILE A 601 -25.01 -1.60 4.96
CA ILE A 601 -23.89 -1.24 4.10
C ILE A 601 -22.57 -1.68 4.76
N ASN A 602 -22.04 -2.80 4.29
CA ASN A 602 -20.81 -3.40 4.78
C ASN A 602 -19.67 -3.36 3.74
N SER A 603 -19.93 -2.84 2.55
CA SER A 603 -18.96 -2.69 1.44
C SER A 603 -19.46 -1.67 0.43
N HIS A 604 -18.57 -1.15 -0.44
CA HIS A 604 -18.93 -0.23 -1.53
C HIS A 604 -19.96 -0.85 -2.47
N ARG A 605 -19.82 -2.15 -2.78
CA ARG A 605 -20.80 -2.86 -3.63
C ARG A 605 -22.19 -2.90 -2.99
N ALA A 606 -22.26 -3.12 -1.67
CA ALA A 606 -23.54 -3.06 -0.96
C ALA A 606 -24.19 -1.66 -1.08
N LEU A 607 -23.39 -0.60 -0.97
CA LEU A 607 -23.84 0.78 -1.15
C LEU A 607 -24.39 1.02 -2.57
N LEU A 608 -23.67 0.60 -3.61
CA LEU A 608 -24.15 0.76 -4.99
C LEU A 608 -25.43 -0.03 -5.28
N VAL A 609 -25.56 -1.23 -4.73
CA VAL A 609 -26.79 -2.02 -4.82
C VAL A 609 -27.93 -1.33 -4.08
N ALA A 610 -27.70 -0.78 -2.90
CA ALA A 610 -28.68 -0.03 -2.14
C ALA A 610 -29.15 1.21 -2.91
N LYS A 611 -28.24 2.00 -3.45
CA LYS A 611 -28.55 3.17 -4.31
C LYS A 611 -29.41 2.81 -5.52
N LYS A 612 -29.21 1.64 -6.10
CA LYS A 612 -29.94 1.20 -7.29
C LYS A 612 -31.32 0.63 -6.96
N ARG A 613 -31.46 -0.14 -5.85
CA ARG A 613 -32.64 -1.01 -5.61
C ARG A 613 -33.43 -0.70 -4.35
N PHE A 614 -32.86 0.00 -3.37
CA PHE A 614 -33.45 0.19 -2.05
C PHE A 614 -33.54 1.67 -1.68
N LYS A 615 -33.92 2.52 -2.63
CA LYS A 615 -33.98 3.97 -2.45
C LYS A 615 -34.94 4.41 -1.34
N ASP A 616 -35.99 3.63 -1.11
CA ASP A 616 -37.05 3.93 -0.15
C ASP A 616 -36.82 3.26 1.22
N CYS A 617 -35.70 2.56 1.40
CA CYS A 617 -35.32 1.92 2.65
C CYS A 617 -34.17 2.68 3.32
N PRO A 618 -34.13 2.75 4.66
CA PRO A 618 -32.97 3.23 5.41
C PRO A 618 -31.73 2.37 5.17
N TRP A 619 -30.55 3.02 5.12
CA TRP A 619 -29.26 2.34 4.99
C TRP A 619 -28.43 2.54 6.24
N ILE A 620 -27.85 1.45 6.74
CA ILE A 620 -27.15 1.40 8.02
C ILE A 620 -25.70 0.97 7.79
N ALA A 621 -24.71 1.76 8.22
CA ALA A 621 -23.30 1.38 8.10
C ALA A 621 -22.93 0.29 9.11
N ALA A 622 -22.31 -0.79 8.65
CA ALA A 622 -21.64 -1.76 9.51
C ALA A 622 -20.32 -1.23 10.04
N GLU A 623 -19.85 -1.74 11.20
CA GLU A 623 -18.51 -1.43 11.74
C GLU A 623 -17.37 -1.61 10.72
N THR A 624 -17.56 -2.52 9.78
CA THR A 624 -16.59 -2.87 8.73
C THR A 624 -16.54 -1.85 7.59
N PHE A 625 -17.46 -0.90 7.56
CA PHE A 625 -17.46 0.25 6.66
C PHE A 625 -17.06 1.47 7.47
N TYR A 626 -15.77 1.59 7.76
CA TYR A 626 -15.15 2.46 8.75
C TYR A 626 -15.68 3.91 8.79
N HIS A 627 -16.05 4.36 10.00
CA HIS A 627 -16.63 5.67 10.28
C HIS A 627 -16.16 6.20 11.66
N GLU A 628 -14.83 6.25 11.84
CA GLU A 628 -14.19 6.50 13.12
C GLU A 628 -14.27 7.97 13.59
N ASN A 629 -14.62 8.89 12.71
CA ASN A 629 -14.74 10.32 13.00
C ASN A 629 -16.03 10.91 12.45
N GLU A 630 -16.43 12.08 12.97
CA GLU A 630 -17.69 12.75 12.60
C GLU A 630 -17.74 13.11 11.11
N ARG A 631 -16.62 13.57 10.51
CA ARG A 631 -16.57 13.86 9.06
C ARG A 631 -16.79 12.61 8.21
N ALA A 632 -16.27 11.46 8.62
CA ALA A 632 -16.55 10.20 7.94
C ALA A 632 -18.05 9.86 7.97
N LYS A 633 -18.70 10.05 9.12
CA LYS A 633 -20.16 9.84 9.23
C LYS A 633 -20.96 10.79 8.34
N GLU A 634 -20.53 12.05 8.21
CA GLU A 634 -21.17 13.02 7.33
C GLU A 634 -21.03 12.63 5.85
N VAL A 635 -19.85 12.17 5.41
CA VAL A 635 -19.66 11.62 4.06
C VAL A 635 -20.59 10.43 3.82
N LEU A 636 -20.72 9.54 4.81
CA LEU A 636 -21.65 8.41 4.72
C LEU A 636 -23.11 8.88 4.65
N ALA A 637 -23.48 9.93 5.38
CA ALA A 637 -24.81 10.51 5.31
C ALA A 637 -25.10 11.14 3.92
N GLU A 638 -24.10 11.76 3.29
CA GLU A 638 -24.21 12.28 1.90
C GLU A 638 -24.39 11.14 0.89
N PHE A 639 -23.86 9.95 1.19
CA PHE A 639 -24.17 8.73 0.41
C PHE A 639 -25.58 8.18 0.65
N GLY A 640 -26.31 8.68 1.66
CA GLY A 640 -27.65 8.26 2.04
C GLY A 640 -27.71 7.27 3.21
N ILE A 641 -26.59 7.06 3.90
CA ILE A 641 -26.53 6.19 5.09
C ILE A 641 -27.00 6.98 6.30
N CYS A 642 -28.06 6.52 6.95
CA CYS A 642 -28.71 7.27 8.02
C CYS A 642 -28.22 6.92 9.43
N GLN A 643 -27.51 5.82 9.63
CA GLN A 643 -27.04 5.38 10.93
C GLN A 643 -25.81 4.50 10.84
N ALA A 644 -24.94 4.60 11.87
CA ALA A 644 -23.82 3.68 12.10
C ALA A 644 -24.13 2.78 13.30
N ILE A 645 -23.83 1.48 13.19
CA ILE A 645 -24.12 0.50 14.22
C ILE A 645 -22.89 0.19 15.05
N LYS A 646 -23.06 0.10 16.37
CA LYS A 646 -22.04 -0.38 17.30
C LYS A 646 -22.39 -1.76 17.84
N ARG A 647 -21.39 -2.63 17.97
CA ARG A 647 -21.59 -3.99 18.45
C ARG A 647 -21.81 -4.01 19.96
N GLY A 648 -22.93 -4.59 20.40
CA GLY A 648 -23.23 -4.90 21.80
C GLY A 648 -22.79 -6.32 22.17
N TYR A 649 -23.00 -7.29 21.27
CA TYR A 649 -22.58 -8.68 21.47
C TYR A 649 -22.07 -9.29 20.17
N GLY A 650 -21.14 -10.22 20.29
CA GLY A 650 -20.73 -11.12 19.21
C GLY A 650 -19.21 -11.30 19.10
N ARG A 651 -18.80 -12.16 18.19
CA ARG A 651 -17.38 -12.36 17.87
C ARG A 651 -16.90 -11.26 16.94
N LYS A 652 -15.73 -10.73 17.24
CA LYS A 652 -15.09 -9.73 16.38
C LYS A 652 -14.62 -10.39 15.09
N GLU A 653 -15.03 -9.85 13.97
CA GLU A 653 -14.48 -10.20 12.66
C GLU A 653 -13.11 -9.52 12.55
N VAL A 654 -12.04 -10.30 12.70
CA VAL A 654 -10.67 -9.74 12.74
C VAL A 654 -10.00 -9.73 11.37
N MET A 655 -10.56 -10.46 10.38
CA MET A 655 -10.00 -10.51 9.03
C MET A 655 -10.98 -11.11 8.03
N VAL A 656 -11.01 -10.54 6.83
CA VAL A 656 -11.60 -11.16 5.64
C VAL A 656 -10.51 -11.37 4.59
N THR A 657 -10.46 -12.55 3.95
CA THR A 657 -9.34 -12.91 3.07
C THR A 657 -9.78 -13.76 1.87
N LYS A 658 -9.18 -13.49 0.71
CA LYS A 658 -9.30 -14.34 -0.49
C LYS A 658 -8.48 -15.63 -0.36
N GLY A 659 -7.45 -15.64 0.52
CA GLY A 659 -6.68 -16.82 0.88
C GLY A 659 -7.58 -17.87 1.55
N CYS A 660 -7.39 -19.15 1.24
CA CYS A 660 -8.18 -20.23 1.81
C CYS A 660 -7.29 -21.22 2.57
N LEU A 661 -7.52 -21.36 3.88
CA LEU A 661 -6.73 -22.26 4.73
C LEU A 661 -6.78 -23.72 4.22
N LYS A 662 -7.96 -24.20 3.81
CA LYS A 662 -8.11 -25.58 3.28
C LYS A 662 -7.34 -25.77 1.97
N ARG A 663 -7.32 -24.77 1.06
CA ARG A 663 -6.49 -24.84 -0.17
C ARG A 663 -5.01 -24.78 0.13
N THR A 664 -4.58 -23.93 1.06
CA THR A 664 -3.17 -23.82 1.49
C THR A 664 -2.62 -25.17 1.96
N LEU A 665 -3.45 -26.00 2.58
CA LEU A 665 -3.11 -27.28 3.17
C LEU A 665 -3.56 -28.51 2.34
N ASP A 666 -3.95 -28.32 1.07
CA ASP A 666 -4.45 -29.36 0.16
C ASP A 666 -5.66 -30.16 0.70
N ARG A 667 -6.57 -29.47 1.41
CA ARG A 667 -7.75 -30.06 2.06
C ARG A 667 -9.08 -29.46 1.56
N CYS A 668 -9.06 -28.77 0.41
CA CYS A 668 -10.26 -28.15 -0.13
C CYS A 668 -11.25 -29.21 -0.65
N ASP A 669 -12.44 -29.25 -0.04
CA ASP A 669 -13.58 -30.11 -0.41
C ASP A 669 -14.82 -29.31 -0.84
N GLY A 670 -14.69 -27.97 -0.96
CA GLY A 670 -15.80 -27.08 -1.32
C GLY A 670 -16.85 -26.88 -0.22
N LYS A 671 -16.70 -27.50 0.95
CA LYS A 671 -17.67 -27.40 2.04
C LYS A 671 -17.34 -26.29 3.02
N ARG A 672 -18.37 -25.59 3.46
CA ARG A 672 -18.26 -24.60 4.54
C ARG A 672 -17.88 -25.29 5.84
N GLU A 673 -16.86 -24.77 6.50
CA GLU A 673 -16.35 -25.31 7.76
C GLU A 673 -15.86 -24.20 8.66
N ARG A 674 -15.85 -24.46 9.96
CA ARG A 674 -15.29 -23.63 11.01
C ARG A 674 -14.06 -24.32 11.58
N ILE A 675 -12.88 -23.77 11.32
CA ILE A 675 -11.59 -24.36 11.67
C ILE A 675 -10.96 -23.53 12.79
N LEU A 676 -10.70 -24.17 13.93
CA LEU A 676 -9.94 -23.53 15.01
C LEU A 676 -8.46 -23.47 14.65
N VAL A 677 -7.87 -22.28 14.77
CA VAL A 677 -6.42 -22.05 14.66
C VAL A 677 -5.89 -21.48 15.96
N SER A 678 -4.71 -21.93 16.38
CA SER A 678 -4.06 -21.52 17.62
C SER A 678 -2.66 -21.01 17.34
N GLY A 679 -2.34 -19.79 17.81
CA GLY A 679 -1.02 -19.18 17.76
C GLY A 679 -0.14 -19.61 18.94
N GLY A 680 1.18 -19.35 18.83
CA GLY A 680 2.17 -19.76 19.82
C GLY A 680 2.04 -19.07 21.19
N LYS A 681 1.34 -17.96 21.30
CA LYS A 681 1.08 -17.22 22.56
C LYS A 681 -0.28 -17.55 23.19
N GLY A 682 -0.96 -18.58 22.71
CA GLY A 682 -2.29 -18.97 23.19
C GLY A 682 -3.44 -18.28 22.47
N ASP A 683 -3.16 -17.41 21.50
CA ASP A 683 -4.17 -16.77 20.67
C ASP A 683 -4.98 -17.81 19.89
N LYS A 684 -6.30 -17.71 19.90
CA LYS A 684 -7.20 -18.65 19.23
C LYS A 684 -8.22 -17.92 18.39
N PHE A 685 -8.35 -18.36 17.13
CA PHE A 685 -9.30 -17.81 16.18
C PHE A 685 -10.07 -18.92 15.49
N TYR A 686 -11.24 -18.57 14.95
CA TYR A 686 -11.96 -19.44 14.05
C TYR A 686 -11.86 -18.91 12.61
N VAL A 687 -11.41 -19.76 11.69
CA VAL A 687 -11.45 -19.51 10.25
C VAL A 687 -12.73 -20.14 9.72
N VAL A 688 -13.63 -19.32 9.14
CA VAL A 688 -14.86 -19.76 8.51
C VAL A 688 -14.73 -19.67 7.00
N ASN A 689 -14.88 -20.80 6.30
CA ASN A 689 -14.81 -20.84 4.85
C ASN A 689 -16.18 -20.47 4.26
N ASN A 690 -16.25 -19.35 3.54
CA ASN A 690 -17.45 -18.94 2.78
C ASN A 690 -17.30 -19.44 1.33
N CYS A 691 -17.57 -20.73 1.12
CA CYS A 691 -17.30 -21.43 -0.13
C CYS A 691 -18.13 -20.92 -1.31
N ASP A 692 -19.36 -20.44 -1.07
CA ASP A 692 -20.25 -19.86 -2.09
C ASP A 692 -19.65 -18.62 -2.78
N PHE A 693 -18.77 -17.90 -2.08
CA PHE A 693 -18.11 -16.68 -2.53
C PHE A 693 -16.58 -16.81 -2.58
N CYS A 694 -16.07 -17.97 -2.20
CA CYS A 694 -14.64 -18.32 -2.20
C CYS A 694 -13.74 -17.31 -1.45
N TYR A 695 -14.15 -16.91 -0.23
CA TYR A 695 -13.33 -16.16 0.72
C TYR A 695 -13.47 -16.72 2.14
N ASN A 696 -12.55 -16.41 3.02
CA ASN A 696 -12.60 -16.80 4.42
C ASN A 696 -12.79 -15.57 5.32
N THR A 697 -13.52 -15.75 6.41
CA THR A 697 -13.61 -14.80 7.50
C THR A 697 -12.96 -15.38 8.74
N ILE A 698 -12.16 -14.60 9.45
CA ILE A 698 -11.52 -15.00 10.70
C ILE A 698 -12.17 -14.24 11.85
N TYR A 699 -12.60 -14.98 12.88
CA TYR A 699 -13.27 -14.46 14.07
C TYR A 699 -12.47 -14.72 15.33
N THR A 700 -12.64 -13.88 16.34
CA THR A 700 -12.20 -14.18 17.72
C THR A 700 -12.85 -15.48 18.20
N LYS A 701 -12.15 -16.21 19.12
CA LYS A 701 -12.68 -17.47 19.64
C LYS A 701 -13.97 -17.27 20.43
N ASN A 702 -14.01 -16.28 21.29
CA ASN A 702 -15.11 -16.00 22.18
C ASN A 702 -15.96 -14.83 21.67
N GLY A 703 -17.26 -14.87 21.93
CA GLY A 703 -18.12 -13.70 21.79
C GLY A 703 -17.86 -12.76 22.97
N GLU A 704 -17.74 -11.47 22.67
CA GLU A 704 -17.58 -10.42 23.67
C GLU A 704 -18.93 -9.76 23.94
N LYS A 705 -19.20 -9.45 25.20
CA LYS A 705 -20.30 -8.59 25.64
C LYS A 705 -19.68 -7.27 26.05
N LYS A 706 -20.09 -6.17 25.42
CA LYS A 706 -19.72 -4.83 25.85
C LYS A 706 -20.78 -4.30 26.83
N PRO A 707 -20.44 -4.05 28.08
CA PRO A 707 -21.41 -3.70 29.12
C PRO A 707 -21.98 -2.29 29.04
N GLU A 708 -21.42 -1.40 28.21
CA GLU A 708 -21.65 0.05 28.28
C GLU A 708 -22.53 0.62 27.15
N PHE A 709 -23.28 -0.21 26.40
CA PHE A 709 -24.12 0.34 25.35
C PHE A 709 -25.60 0.39 25.77
N ASP A 710 -26.12 1.63 25.86
CA ASP A 710 -27.52 1.91 25.71
C ASP A 710 -27.99 1.54 24.30
N LYS A 711 -29.28 1.19 24.13
CA LYS A 711 -29.89 0.96 22.82
C LYS A 711 -29.65 2.16 21.89
N PRO A 712 -29.41 1.97 20.56
CA PRO A 712 -29.48 0.70 19.81
C PRO A 712 -28.15 -0.06 19.80
N ALA A 713 -28.19 -1.36 19.99
CA ALA A 713 -27.05 -2.25 19.98
C ALA A 713 -27.17 -3.31 18.87
N TRP A 714 -26.04 -3.65 18.25
CA TRP A 714 -25.96 -4.69 17.23
C TRP A 714 -25.40 -5.98 17.84
N HIS A 715 -26.18 -7.06 17.78
CA HIS A 715 -25.83 -8.37 18.33
C HIS A 715 -25.60 -9.35 17.18
N HIS A 716 -24.37 -9.77 16.97
CA HIS A 716 -23.99 -10.72 15.90
C HIS A 716 -23.86 -12.14 16.45
N PHE A 717 -24.85 -12.96 16.20
CA PHE A 717 -24.82 -14.39 16.48
C PHE A 717 -24.18 -15.15 15.31
N THR A 718 -23.07 -15.81 15.55
CA THR A 718 -22.29 -16.50 14.51
C THR A 718 -22.61 -17.99 14.44
N TRP A 719 -22.49 -18.71 15.55
CA TRP A 719 -22.79 -20.16 15.70
C TRP A 719 -23.25 -20.52 17.11
N GLU A 720 -23.76 -19.55 17.84
CA GLU A 720 -24.45 -19.77 19.10
C GLU A 720 -25.69 -20.64 18.87
N THR A 721 -25.92 -21.61 19.78
CA THR A 721 -27.16 -22.40 19.79
C THR A 721 -28.34 -21.51 20.22
N ALA A 722 -29.59 -22.01 20.00
CA ALA A 722 -30.79 -21.31 20.44
C ALA A 722 -30.74 -20.95 21.93
N ASP A 723 -30.27 -21.88 22.78
CA ASP A 723 -30.20 -21.67 24.22
C ASP A 723 -29.15 -20.63 24.61
N GLU A 724 -27.98 -20.65 23.95
CA GLU A 724 -26.93 -19.63 24.14
C GLU A 724 -27.46 -18.26 23.70
N MET A 725 -28.15 -18.17 22.58
CA MET A 725 -28.76 -16.95 22.09
C MET A 725 -29.82 -16.42 23.05
N ARG A 726 -30.76 -17.27 23.53
CA ARG A 726 -31.76 -16.86 24.53
C ARG A 726 -31.14 -16.34 25.83
N LYS A 727 -30.04 -16.95 26.31
CA LYS A 727 -29.30 -16.45 27.48
C LYS A 727 -28.78 -15.03 27.24
N VAL A 728 -28.20 -14.77 26.08
CA VAL A 728 -27.72 -13.43 25.71
C VAL A 728 -28.88 -12.46 25.64
N LEU A 729 -29.96 -12.78 24.94
CA LEU A 729 -31.12 -11.90 24.77
C LEU A 729 -31.77 -11.53 26.11
N LYS A 730 -31.91 -12.48 27.04
CA LYS A 730 -32.40 -12.22 28.41
C LYS A 730 -31.52 -11.23 29.17
N THR A 731 -30.19 -11.26 29.00
CA THR A 731 -29.28 -10.28 29.65
C THR A 731 -29.46 -8.86 29.12
N TRP A 732 -30.11 -8.68 27.97
CA TRP A 732 -30.41 -7.40 27.34
C TRP A 732 -31.89 -7.01 27.42
N ASN A 733 -32.71 -7.80 28.13
CA ASN A 733 -34.17 -7.64 28.21
C ASN A 733 -34.83 -7.58 26.84
N LEU A 734 -34.42 -8.47 25.94
CA LEU A 734 -34.95 -8.60 24.57
C LEU A 734 -35.82 -9.88 24.39
N LEU A 735 -35.89 -10.72 25.44
CA LEU A 735 -36.73 -11.92 25.54
C LEU A 735 -37.29 -12.01 26.96
#